data_0fd9e3167d74c3d08f20b8d00dd2c143
#
_entry.id   0fd9e3167d74c3d08f20b8d00dd2c143
#
_cell.length_a   1.000
_cell.length_b   1.000
_cell.length_c   1.000
_cell.angle_alpha   90.00
_cell.angle_beta   90.00
_cell.angle_gamma   90.00
#
_symmetry.space_group_name_H-M   'P 1'
#
loop_
_entity.id
_entity.type
_entity.pdbx_description
1 polymer ?
#
loop_
_entity_poly.entity_id
_entity_poly.type
_entity_poly.pdbx_seq_one_letter_code
_entity_poly.pdbx_strand_id
1 'polypeptide(L)'
;MKSVVLFLVAVVSVSFAFGQTCDPPQIVANARTDNIFTPEQEMVLGELTLQRLSTEFRPIRDPQLLAYVESIGAKLLEKFPNTGLKYTFHIIEYPEANAFNIPGGHVFLTRKLIGFVTSEDELASVIAHELGHAAVRHGAQDISSAMKRVLGISTLGDRKDIVDKYNRLIENARTKRAPARRGHENEQQLEADKLGFFAMVAAGYDPNASFTFFDRLTESDGKTGSWFSDLFGNTRPEEKRLREISKATEQLPQSCRAGRRADENAAFLQWQADVVRFTDAKRTEILPGLMWRKELEPKLRSDVNKLKYSADGKRLLVIDDFAVTVIDRESGRVTNQIQAEEVSEAYFVGDSQLVLLTGNLRFERWDLNSSEALEVRELVLRRNCWEERLSPDGNFLACVDQATNINVIETKSGKRVWEKKEFYPLNVFEYIRWLSRSRSEAENGVNFFRIGFSPDSKHVLFSRSNKFRFRFSLDGVTLDQSENTAIAVDLRALKQIDIGGDLKKIAARSYAFIDENRIIGNTDGKLEAGGIFSFPTGKRLKKLEFSGEHVGSTSDPNYVTIKPLQNGATGIFDISRSEIVAGLMKKDIAVISGEIAFEAANGKVLIRKVTYDSAKKSLEGTDVATIDIPVGAMSDLQTAEVSDDFGWAALSSRSRGGVWNLKTGERVVFTRGFLSGVIDAQGNSVANFPKFQNEKPSLALLNSKSGEAQFLRSLSEHGVRQYGRFLLTRTRSSSKEDKNPANSNAPRSDEEEAEIRLQSDVRFEIRDWMQDTVIWTREFKGTVPRYSFDTYSGRLMLFWRIASDEGKARLKENAELKAKADKLGNKQGDYLIDVIDSFAGKVIGSLLLETGKGSFSVGNGISERDWVVFNDSQGRVLVYSLSDGTLRHRFFGTKVAINPTANQLVVETFPGDVSLYSLDTGDKIIDFLLKGTLAFSRFSLDGKRLFLFSDDQVGYAIDLTKVKPIERPVIF
;
A
#
# COMPACT_ATOMS: atom_id res chain seq x y z
N MET A 1 -85.60 59.92 26.10
CA MET A 1 -84.29 59.95 26.62
C MET A 1 -83.61 58.65 26.17
N LYS A 2 -82.73 58.70 25.27
CA LYS A 2 -82.23 57.57 24.53
C LYS A 2 -80.82 57.19 25.11
N SER A 3 -80.71 55.98 25.68
CA SER A 3 -79.47 55.46 26.14
C SER A 3 -78.84 54.64 24.99
N VAL A 4 -77.62 55.05 24.57
CA VAL A 4 -76.78 54.34 23.60
C VAL A 4 -75.90 53.36 24.35
N VAL A 5 -76.08 52.10 24.05
CA VAL A 5 -75.21 51.00 24.56
C VAL A 5 -74.17 50.82 23.53
N LEU A 6 -72.90 51.01 23.92
CA LEU A 6 -71.74 50.77 23.14
C LEU A 6 -71.25 49.34 23.32
N PHE A 7 -71.34 48.50 22.29
CA PHE A 7 -70.78 47.15 22.29
C PHE A 7 -69.32 47.20 21.85
N LEU A 8 -68.39 46.94 22.77
CA LEU A 8 -66.98 46.77 22.49
C LEU A 8 -66.74 45.36 22.04
N VAL A 9 -66.54 45.14 20.75
CA VAL A 9 -66.06 43.85 20.20
C VAL A 9 -64.55 43.80 20.32
N ALA A 10 -64.03 43.06 21.30
CA ALA A 10 -62.62 42.75 21.40
C ALA A 10 -62.25 41.66 20.36
N VAL A 11 -61.65 42.06 19.26
CA VAL A 11 -61.05 41.07 18.31
C VAL A 11 -59.76 40.55 18.93
N VAL A 12 -59.81 39.36 19.50
CA VAL A 12 -58.63 38.61 19.90
C VAL A 12 -57.96 38.09 18.60
N SER A 13 -56.97 38.79 18.13
CA SER A 13 -56.08 38.27 17.07
C SER A 13 -55.21 37.18 17.63
N VAL A 14 -55.64 35.92 17.50
CA VAL A 14 -54.77 34.80 17.73
C VAL A 14 -53.81 34.76 16.57
N SER A 15 -52.60 35.34 16.74
CA SER A 15 -51.47 35.13 15.85
C SER A 15 -51.07 33.66 15.99
N PHE A 16 -51.51 32.80 15.09
CA PHE A 16 -50.85 31.51 14.86
C PHE A 16 -49.42 31.82 14.43
N ALA A 17 -48.49 31.74 15.35
CA ALA A 17 -47.08 31.61 14.99
C ALA A 17 -46.95 30.29 14.25
N PHE A 18 -47.05 30.29 12.94
CA PHE A 18 -46.51 29.20 12.15
C PHE A 18 -45.02 29.14 12.48
N GLY A 19 -44.66 28.21 13.35
CA GLY A 19 -43.26 27.86 13.53
C GLY A 19 -42.69 27.68 12.11
N GLN A 20 -41.72 28.49 11.72
CA GLN A 20 -41.00 28.29 10.49
C GLN A 20 -40.39 26.86 10.59
N THR A 21 -40.97 25.94 9.84
CA THR A 21 -40.39 24.59 9.72
C THR A 21 -39.06 24.73 9.04
N CYS A 22 -38.03 24.03 9.55
CA CYS A 22 -36.73 23.92 8.92
C CYS A 22 -36.77 22.96 7.74
N ASP A 23 -37.97 22.67 7.20
CA ASP A 23 -38.10 21.82 6.05
C ASP A 23 -37.64 22.57 4.78
N PRO A 24 -36.56 22.14 4.17
CA PRO A 24 -36.13 22.71 2.89
C PRO A 24 -37.15 22.37 1.80
N PRO A 25 -37.20 23.15 0.70
CA PRO A 25 -38.10 22.85 -0.41
C PRO A 25 -37.83 21.44 -0.94
N GLN A 26 -38.90 20.69 -1.19
CA GLN A 26 -38.82 19.35 -1.79
C GLN A 26 -38.02 19.42 -3.07
N ILE A 27 -36.95 18.63 -3.12
CA ILE A 27 -36.07 18.55 -4.29
C ILE A 27 -36.61 17.47 -5.19
N VAL A 28 -37.02 17.86 -6.38
CA VAL A 28 -37.33 16.89 -7.43
C VAL A 28 -36.03 16.44 -8.04
N ALA A 29 -35.60 15.21 -7.73
CA ALA A 29 -34.51 14.56 -8.45
C ALA A 29 -34.97 14.39 -9.91
N ASN A 30 -34.43 15.19 -10.80
CA ASN A 30 -34.70 15.02 -12.22
C ASN A 30 -34.01 13.74 -12.70
N ALA A 31 -34.78 12.66 -12.86
CA ALA A 31 -34.28 11.45 -13.50
C ALA A 31 -33.86 11.81 -14.93
N ARG A 32 -32.53 11.95 -15.14
CA ARG A 32 -32.00 12.22 -16.48
C ARG A 32 -32.23 11.00 -17.37
N THR A 33 -32.65 11.25 -18.61
CA THR A 33 -32.95 10.25 -19.65
C THR A 33 -31.72 9.48 -20.16
N ASP A 34 -30.54 9.82 -19.65
CA ASP A 34 -29.25 9.27 -20.14
C ASP A 34 -28.81 7.96 -19.49
N ASN A 35 -29.50 7.52 -18.43
CA ASN A 35 -29.17 6.27 -17.74
C ASN A 35 -29.80 5.07 -18.43
N ILE A 36 -28.96 4.10 -18.85
CA ILE A 36 -29.42 2.86 -19.52
C ILE A 36 -29.68 1.73 -18.52
N PHE A 37 -29.41 1.92 -17.22
CA PHE A 37 -29.59 0.92 -16.17
C PHE A 37 -30.94 1.08 -15.47
N THR A 38 -31.68 -0.02 -15.26
CA THR A 38 -32.74 -0.08 -14.26
C THR A 38 -32.12 -0.08 -12.85
N PRO A 39 -32.90 0.16 -11.75
CA PRO A 39 -32.37 0.02 -10.41
C PRO A 39 -31.74 -1.35 -10.11
N GLU A 40 -32.35 -2.43 -10.58
CA GLU A 40 -31.86 -3.81 -10.42
C GLU A 40 -30.56 -4.04 -11.22
N GLN A 41 -30.49 -3.52 -12.42
CA GLN A 41 -29.27 -3.58 -13.26
C GLN A 41 -28.14 -2.74 -12.65
N GLU A 42 -28.48 -1.62 -12.00
CA GLU A 42 -27.50 -0.79 -11.30
C GLU A 42 -26.94 -1.49 -10.05
N MET A 43 -27.74 -2.29 -9.34
CA MET A 43 -27.21 -3.12 -8.23
C MET A 43 -26.18 -4.13 -8.74
N VAL A 44 -26.44 -4.78 -9.89
CA VAL A 44 -25.44 -5.65 -10.54
C VAL A 44 -24.18 -4.88 -10.91
N LEU A 45 -24.32 -3.68 -11.45
CA LEU A 45 -23.20 -2.81 -11.79
C LEU A 45 -22.39 -2.42 -10.54
N GLY A 46 -23.08 -2.15 -9.42
CA GLY A 46 -22.46 -1.87 -8.12
C GLY A 46 -21.63 -3.03 -7.62
N GLU A 47 -22.18 -4.26 -7.65
CA GLU A 47 -21.43 -5.46 -7.28
C GLU A 47 -20.15 -5.65 -8.12
N LEU A 48 -20.23 -5.47 -9.42
CA LEU A 48 -19.08 -5.59 -10.33
C LEU A 48 -18.04 -4.51 -10.05
N THR A 49 -18.50 -3.29 -9.79
CA THR A 49 -17.63 -2.18 -9.46
C THR A 49 -16.94 -2.40 -8.11
N LEU A 50 -17.69 -2.88 -7.11
CA LEU A 50 -17.16 -3.25 -5.81
C LEU A 50 -16.10 -4.35 -5.91
N GLN A 51 -16.38 -5.42 -6.67
CA GLN A 51 -15.39 -6.49 -6.91
C GLN A 51 -14.11 -5.96 -7.54
N ARG A 52 -14.21 -5.03 -8.48
CA ARG A 52 -13.02 -4.43 -9.10
C ARG A 52 -12.20 -3.59 -8.10
N LEU A 53 -12.87 -2.86 -7.23
CA LEU A 53 -12.23 -2.00 -6.23
C LEU A 53 -11.60 -2.80 -5.09
N SER A 54 -11.94 -4.08 -4.98
CA SER A 54 -11.49 -4.95 -3.89
C SER A 54 -9.98 -5.06 -3.74
N THR A 55 -9.23 -4.89 -4.84
CA THR A 55 -7.76 -4.94 -4.83
C THR A 55 -7.10 -3.61 -4.44
N GLU A 56 -7.87 -2.52 -4.41
CA GLU A 56 -7.35 -1.17 -4.17
C GLU A 56 -7.62 -0.67 -2.74
N PHE A 57 -8.64 -1.21 -2.07
CA PHE A 57 -9.10 -0.74 -0.77
C PHE A 57 -9.12 -1.84 0.27
N ARG A 58 -8.76 -1.47 1.48
CA ARG A 58 -8.85 -2.33 2.65
C ARG A 58 -10.06 -1.92 3.50
N PRO A 59 -11.16 -2.69 3.55
CA PRO A 59 -12.34 -2.32 4.31
C PRO A 59 -12.12 -2.53 5.81
N ILE A 60 -12.59 -1.58 6.61
CA ILE A 60 -12.73 -1.71 8.06
C ILE A 60 -14.09 -2.34 8.31
N ARG A 61 -14.12 -3.61 8.72
CA ARG A 61 -15.34 -4.39 8.91
C ARG A 61 -15.62 -4.65 10.40
N ASP A 62 -15.75 -3.58 11.14
CA ASP A 62 -16.20 -3.65 12.52
C ASP A 62 -17.70 -3.29 12.58
N PRO A 63 -18.58 -4.20 13.08
CA PRO A 63 -20.01 -3.96 13.09
C PRO A 63 -20.43 -2.72 13.90
N GLN A 64 -19.72 -2.41 15.00
CA GLN A 64 -20.03 -1.25 15.84
C GLN A 64 -19.63 0.05 15.16
N LEU A 65 -18.46 0.07 14.51
CA LEU A 65 -17.99 1.22 13.76
C LEU A 65 -18.87 1.51 12.54
N LEU A 66 -19.32 0.47 11.84
CA LEU A 66 -20.22 0.60 10.70
C LEU A 66 -21.63 1.04 11.10
N ALA A 67 -22.18 0.50 12.21
CA ALA A 67 -23.50 0.86 12.69
C ALA A 67 -23.65 2.36 12.97
N TYR A 68 -22.57 3.02 13.38
CA TYR A 68 -22.59 4.48 13.60
C TYR A 68 -22.79 5.24 12.28
N VAL A 69 -22.05 4.92 11.24
CA VAL A 69 -22.20 5.53 9.91
C VAL A 69 -23.56 5.18 9.32
N GLU A 70 -24.00 3.94 9.46
CA GLU A 70 -25.33 3.49 9.00
C GLU A 70 -26.45 4.25 9.68
N SER A 71 -26.32 4.60 10.97
CA SER A 71 -27.30 5.40 11.71
C SER A 71 -27.43 6.82 11.17
N ILE A 72 -26.30 7.45 10.85
CA ILE A 72 -26.28 8.77 10.18
C ILE A 72 -26.90 8.66 8.78
N GLY A 73 -26.49 7.65 8.02
CA GLY A 73 -26.99 7.41 6.68
C GLY A 73 -28.49 7.15 6.65
N ALA A 74 -29.03 6.34 7.57
CA ALA A 74 -30.46 6.06 7.68
C ALA A 74 -31.27 7.33 7.98
N LYS A 75 -30.80 8.15 8.91
CA LYS A 75 -31.42 9.43 9.29
C LYS A 75 -31.46 10.42 8.09
N LEU A 76 -30.41 10.44 7.29
CA LEU A 76 -30.36 11.24 6.07
C LEU A 76 -31.28 10.69 4.99
N LEU A 77 -31.27 9.37 4.77
CA LEU A 77 -32.07 8.70 3.72
C LEU A 77 -33.58 8.88 3.90
N GLU A 78 -34.08 9.08 5.13
CA GLU A 78 -35.47 9.45 5.37
C GLU A 78 -35.89 10.77 4.67
N LYS A 79 -34.92 11.61 4.37
CA LYS A 79 -35.12 12.93 3.72
C LYS A 79 -34.84 12.91 2.22
N PHE A 80 -34.27 11.82 1.69
CA PHE A 80 -34.08 11.65 0.26
C PHE A 80 -35.28 10.95 -0.41
N PRO A 81 -35.49 11.18 -1.72
CA PRO A 81 -36.51 10.45 -2.46
C PRO A 81 -36.14 8.96 -2.53
N ASN A 82 -37.18 8.10 -2.48
CA ASN A 82 -36.99 6.66 -2.66
C ASN A 82 -36.51 6.35 -4.07
N THR A 83 -35.31 5.82 -4.21
CA THR A 83 -34.67 5.48 -5.50
C THR A 83 -34.83 4.01 -5.89
N GLY A 84 -35.33 3.16 -4.98
CA GLY A 84 -35.36 1.71 -5.15
C GLY A 84 -34.00 1.03 -4.94
N LEU A 85 -32.93 1.78 -4.61
CA LEU A 85 -31.59 1.26 -4.31
C LEU A 85 -31.49 0.85 -2.85
N LYS A 86 -30.69 -0.17 -2.56
CA LYS A 86 -30.30 -0.55 -1.21
C LYS A 86 -28.97 0.14 -0.89
N TYR A 87 -29.00 1.06 0.03
CA TYR A 87 -27.79 1.79 0.43
C TYR A 87 -26.94 0.98 1.42
N THR A 88 -25.63 0.99 1.21
CA THR A 88 -24.63 0.35 2.08
C THR A 88 -23.47 1.30 2.29
N PHE A 89 -22.96 1.35 3.54
CA PHE A 89 -21.86 2.23 3.92
C PHE A 89 -20.59 1.42 4.18
N HIS A 90 -19.46 1.96 3.75
CA HIS A 90 -18.16 1.30 3.86
C HIS A 90 -17.15 2.28 4.45
N ILE A 91 -16.42 1.83 5.47
CA ILE A 91 -15.23 2.52 5.96
C ILE A 91 -14.03 1.80 5.37
N ILE A 92 -13.12 2.53 4.73
CA ILE A 92 -11.97 1.94 4.05
C ILE A 92 -10.67 2.60 4.47
N GLU A 93 -9.59 1.79 4.46
CA GLU A 93 -8.23 2.29 4.55
C GLU A 93 -7.81 2.82 3.19
N TYR A 94 -7.50 4.10 3.11
CA TYR A 94 -6.99 4.73 1.90
C TYR A 94 -6.13 5.95 2.27
N PRO A 95 -5.00 6.23 1.58
CA PRO A 95 -4.06 7.27 1.99
C PRO A 95 -4.55 8.69 1.84
N GLU A 96 -5.65 8.91 1.11
CA GLU A 96 -6.24 10.25 0.92
C GLU A 96 -7.51 10.45 1.75
N ALA A 97 -7.75 11.67 2.23
CA ALA A 97 -9.04 12.03 2.80
C ALA A 97 -10.07 12.14 1.68
N ASN A 98 -10.96 11.17 1.59
CA ASN A 98 -11.93 11.08 0.50
C ASN A 98 -13.23 10.40 0.95
N ALA A 99 -14.34 10.79 0.29
CA ALA A 99 -15.59 10.07 0.27
C ALA A 99 -16.02 9.92 -1.19
N PHE A 100 -16.68 8.83 -1.51
CA PHE A 100 -17.21 8.60 -2.86
C PHE A 100 -18.33 7.57 -2.82
N ASN A 101 -19.18 7.60 -3.83
CA ASN A 101 -20.18 6.56 -4.06
C ASN A 101 -19.88 5.82 -5.38
N ILE A 102 -20.38 4.59 -5.45
CA ILE A 102 -20.41 3.81 -6.70
C ILE A 102 -21.85 3.41 -6.98
N PRO A 103 -22.20 3.04 -8.23
CA PRO A 103 -23.54 2.56 -8.56
C PRO A 103 -24.03 1.47 -7.61
N GLY A 104 -25.35 1.34 -7.49
CA GLY A 104 -25.95 0.34 -6.60
C GLY A 104 -26.11 0.79 -5.14
N GLY A 105 -25.85 2.07 -4.83
CA GLY A 105 -26.07 2.64 -3.48
C GLY A 105 -24.95 2.41 -2.48
N HIS A 106 -23.74 2.10 -2.92
CA HIS A 106 -22.57 1.95 -2.05
C HIS A 106 -21.89 3.29 -1.80
N VAL A 107 -21.74 3.68 -0.54
CA VAL A 107 -21.08 4.92 -0.08
C VAL A 107 -19.82 4.55 0.70
N PHE A 108 -18.70 5.15 0.33
CA PHE A 108 -17.37 4.90 0.92
C PHE A 108 -16.85 6.12 1.64
N LEU A 109 -16.33 5.90 2.83
CA LEU A 109 -15.65 6.89 3.66
C LEU A 109 -14.24 6.38 3.96
N THR A 110 -13.22 7.18 3.66
CA THR A 110 -11.85 6.81 4.05
C THR A 110 -11.63 7.10 5.52
N ARG A 111 -10.84 6.26 6.21
CA ARG A 111 -10.40 6.50 7.58
C ARG A 111 -9.80 7.89 7.72
N LYS A 112 -9.02 8.33 6.74
CA LYS A 112 -8.36 9.64 6.73
C LYS A 112 -9.37 10.79 6.70
N LEU A 113 -10.45 10.66 5.93
CA LEU A 113 -11.55 11.63 5.95
C LEU A 113 -12.23 11.66 7.32
N ILE A 114 -12.54 10.48 7.88
CA ILE A 114 -13.15 10.38 9.21
C ILE A 114 -12.26 11.04 10.26
N GLY A 115 -10.93 10.84 10.21
CA GLY A 115 -9.99 11.53 11.09
C GLY A 115 -9.86 13.04 10.83
N PHE A 116 -10.27 13.52 9.66
CA PHE A 116 -10.19 14.93 9.26
C PHE A 116 -11.40 15.75 9.68
N VAL A 117 -12.61 15.20 9.65
CA VAL A 117 -13.83 15.91 10.08
C VAL A 117 -13.78 16.20 11.59
N THR A 118 -14.39 17.31 12.01
CA THR A 118 -14.33 17.77 13.41
C THR A 118 -15.61 17.60 14.19
N SER A 119 -16.69 17.20 13.52
CA SER A 119 -17.99 16.97 14.15
C SER A 119 -18.81 15.94 13.37
N GLU A 120 -19.84 15.37 14.01
CA GLU A 120 -20.80 14.52 13.34
C GLU A 120 -21.56 15.27 12.23
N ASP A 121 -21.82 16.57 12.42
CA ASP A 121 -22.49 17.39 11.40
C ASP A 121 -21.66 17.52 10.14
N GLU A 122 -20.32 17.64 10.26
CA GLU A 122 -19.42 17.62 9.12
C GLU A 122 -19.42 16.25 8.43
N LEU A 123 -19.36 15.15 9.19
CA LEU A 123 -19.46 13.81 8.64
C LEU A 123 -20.81 13.60 7.92
N ALA A 124 -21.90 14.06 8.54
CA ALA A 124 -23.24 13.99 7.95
C ALA A 124 -23.34 14.80 6.65
N SER A 125 -22.68 15.96 6.57
CA SER A 125 -22.63 16.75 5.34
C SER A 125 -21.95 16.03 4.18
N VAL A 126 -20.85 15.32 4.46
CA VAL A 126 -20.14 14.50 3.47
C VAL A 126 -20.99 13.31 3.02
N ILE A 127 -21.57 12.58 3.97
CA ILE A 127 -22.47 11.45 3.66
C ILE A 127 -23.66 11.92 2.83
N ALA A 128 -24.27 13.05 3.21
CA ALA A 128 -25.41 13.62 2.49
C ALA A 128 -25.04 14.01 1.04
N HIS A 129 -23.86 14.56 0.81
CA HIS A 129 -23.34 14.86 -0.52
C HIS A 129 -23.23 13.58 -1.37
N GLU A 130 -22.64 12.52 -0.84
CA GLU A 130 -22.50 11.24 -1.56
C GLU A 130 -23.86 10.57 -1.81
N LEU A 131 -24.78 10.67 -0.85
CA LEU A 131 -26.16 10.23 -1.05
C LEU A 131 -26.89 11.07 -2.12
N GLY A 132 -26.55 12.37 -2.24
CA GLY A 132 -27.02 13.22 -3.33
C GLY A 132 -26.63 12.69 -4.71
N HIS A 133 -25.36 12.33 -4.87
CA HIS A 133 -24.88 11.67 -6.09
C HIS A 133 -25.60 10.35 -6.38
N ALA A 134 -25.78 9.52 -5.36
CA ALA A 134 -26.44 8.23 -5.49
C ALA A 134 -27.95 8.38 -5.80
N ALA A 135 -28.63 9.34 -5.21
CA ALA A 135 -30.06 9.61 -5.44
C ALA A 135 -30.36 10.02 -6.88
N VAL A 136 -29.49 10.80 -7.51
CA VAL A 136 -29.57 11.18 -8.92
C VAL A 136 -28.94 10.13 -9.85
N ARG A 137 -28.27 9.10 -9.27
CA ARG A 137 -27.65 7.98 -10.00
C ARG A 137 -26.50 8.42 -10.93
N HIS A 138 -25.70 9.44 -10.51
CA HIS A 138 -24.62 10.01 -11.32
C HIS A 138 -23.61 8.94 -11.77
N GLY A 139 -23.19 8.04 -10.89
CA GLY A 139 -22.26 6.96 -11.25
C GLY A 139 -22.78 6.02 -12.35
N ALA A 140 -24.06 5.69 -12.33
CA ALA A 140 -24.68 4.89 -13.38
C ALA A 140 -24.79 5.65 -14.72
N GLN A 141 -25.07 6.96 -14.67
CA GLN A 141 -25.09 7.84 -15.86
C GLN A 141 -23.71 7.94 -16.51
N ASP A 142 -22.65 8.07 -15.72
CA ASP A 142 -21.28 8.14 -16.22
C ASP A 142 -20.87 6.85 -16.92
N ILE A 143 -21.20 5.70 -16.33
CA ILE A 143 -20.97 4.40 -16.96
C ILE A 143 -21.83 4.23 -18.21
N SER A 144 -23.08 4.66 -18.19
CA SER A 144 -23.96 4.67 -19.37
C SER A 144 -23.35 5.47 -20.51
N SER A 145 -22.86 6.67 -20.20
CA SER A 145 -22.18 7.54 -21.16
C SER A 145 -20.90 6.91 -21.69
N ALA A 146 -20.13 6.25 -20.83
CA ALA A 146 -18.93 5.52 -21.22
C ALA A 146 -19.27 4.31 -22.10
N MET A 147 -20.30 3.52 -21.78
CA MET A 147 -20.77 2.38 -22.60
C MET A 147 -21.23 2.83 -23.99
N LYS A 148 -22.02 3.90 -24.07
CA LYS A 148 -22.44 4.48 -25.34
C LYS A 148 -21.26 4.92 -26.20
N ARG A 149 -20.31 5.65 -25.60
CA ARG A 149 -19.16 6.24 -26.31
C ARG A 149 -18.11 5.22 -26.73
N VAL A 150 -17.75 4.29 -25.82
CA VAL A 150 -16.64 3.33 -26.03
C VAL A 150 -17.09 2.10 -26.77
N LEU A 151 -18.29 1.60 -26.48
CA LEU A 151 -18.81 0.34 -26.97
C LEU A 151 -19.99 0.49 -27.94
N GLY A 152 -20.58 1.68 -28.08
CA GLY A 152 -21.79 1.90 -28.88
C GLY A 152 -23.06 1.24 -28.31
N ILE A 153 -23.12 1.01 -27.00
CA ILE A 153 -24.19 0.29 -26.31
C ILE A 153 -25.22 1.27 -25.77
N SER A 154 -26.50 1.08 -26.05
CA SER A 154 -27.61 1.89 -25.55
C SER A 154 -28.63 1.10 -24.73
N THR A 155 -28.57 -0.23 -24.72
CA THR A 155 -29.48 -1.11 -23.99
C THR A 155 -28.71 -2.24 -23.31
N LEU A 156 -29.23 -2.73 -22.19
CA LEU A 156 -28.67 -3.81 -21.38
C LEU A 156 -29.71 -4.94 -21.23
N GLY A 157 -29.24 -6.17 -21.27
CA GLY A 157 -30.02 -7.37 -21.02
C GLY A 157 -29.96 -7.82 -19.58
N ASP A 158 -29.80 -9.12 -19.40
CA ASP A 158 -29.70 -9.79 -18.11
C ASP A 158 -28.35 -9.56 -17.40
N ARG A 159 -28.17 -10.16 -16.23
CA ARG A 159 -26.93 -10.08 -15.44
C ARG A 159 -25.67 -10.46 -16.26
N LYS A 160 -25.77 -11.52 -17.06
CA LYS A 160 -24.63 -11.99 -17.88
C LYS A 160 -24.23 -10.97 -18.92
N ASP A 161 -25.20 -10.37 -19.58
CA ASP A 161 -24.98 -9.30 -20.57
C ASP A 161 -24.33 -8.07 -19.93
N ILE A 162 -24.76 -7.68 -18.71
CA ILE A 162 -24.18 -6.56 -17.96
C ILE A 162 -22.72 -6.87 -17.61
N VAL A 163 -22.44 -8.08 -17.09
CA VAL A 163 -21.07 -8.51 -16.75
C VAL A 163 -20.16 -8.46 -17.97
N ASP A 164 -20.59 -8.99 -19.09
CA ASP A 164 -19.81 -9.01 -20.33
C ASP A 164 -19.54 -7.59 -20.86
N LYS A 165 -20.56 -6.73 -20.87
CA LYS A 165 -20.44 -5.36 -21.34
C LYS A 165 -19.58 -4.49 -20.43
N TYR A 166 -19.73 -4.64 -19.12
CA TYR A 166 -18.91 -3.94 -18.14
C TYR A 166 -17.44 -4.34 -18.27
N ASN A 167 -17.13 -5.63 -18.32
CA ASN A 167 -15.77 -6.10 -18.53
C ASN A 167 -15.16 -5.59 -19.84
N ARG A 168 -15.93 -5.59 -20.94
CA ARG A 168 -15.51 -5.00 -22.21
C ARG A 168 -15.25 -3.49 -22.10
N LEU A 169 -16.05 -2.76 -21.31
CA LEU A 169 -15.82 -1.34 -21.07
C LEU A 169 -14.47 -1.13 -20.38
N ILE A 170 -14.20 -1.88 -19.33
CA ILE A 170 -12.91 -1.78 -18.58
C ILE A 170 -11.72 -2.12 -19.48
N GLU A 171 -11.83 -3.15 -20.31
CA GLU A 171 -10.78 -3.56 -21.25
C GLU A 171 -10.48 -2.49 -22.31
N ASN A 172 -11.48 -1.73 -22.73
CA ASN A 172 -11.34 -0.73 -23.80
C ASN A 172 -11.13 0.71 -23.30
N ALA A 173 -11.46 1.01 -22.04
CA ALA A 173 -11.40 2.38 -21.51
C ALA A 173 -9.98 2.97 -21.53
N ARG A 174 -8.94 2.15 -21.40
CA ARG A 174 -7.54 2.59 -21.42
C ARG A 174 -6.98 2.87 -22.81
N THR A 175 -7.49 2.20 -23.84
CA THR A 175 -6.98 2.37 -25.22
C THR A 175 -7.51 3.63 -25.89
N LYS A 176 -8.62 4.16 -25.39
CA LYS A 176 -9.22 5.39 -25.86
C LYS A 176 -9.25 6.39 -24.70
N ARG A 177 -8.19 7.21 -24.54
CA ARG A 177 -8.23 8.36 -23.63
C ARG A 177 -9.48 9.18 -23.97
N ALA A 178 -10.52 9.02 -23.15
CA ALA A 178 -11.70 9.85 -23.25
C ALA A 178 -11.32 11.28 -22.83
N PRO A 179 -11.56 12.29 -23.67
CA PRO A 179 -11.40 13.67 -23.22
C PRO A 179 -12.35 13.90 -22.04
N ALA A 180 -11.81 14.36 -20.92
CA ALA A 180 -12.58 14.70 -19.75
C ALA A 180 -13.66 15.75 -20.14
N ARG A 181 -14.92 15.44 -19.90
CA ARG A 181 -16.03 16.42 -20.05
C ARG A 181 -16.05 17.31 -18.81
N ARG A 182 -15.16 18.31 -18.75
CA ARG A 182 -15.04 19.26 -17.61
C ARG A 182 -16.32 20.03 -17.28
N GLY A 183 -17.32 20.10 -18.16
CA GLY A 183 -18.54 20.90 -17.94
C GLY A 183 -19.65 20.17 -17.18
N HIS A 184 -19.81 18.84 -17.35
CA HIS A 184 -20.87 18.08 -16.68
C HIS A 184 -20.54 17.75 -15.22
N GLU A 185 -19.30 17.58 -14.88
CA GLU A 185 -18.84 17.29 -13.53
C GLU A 185 -19.26 18.36 -12.53
N ASN A 186 -19.09 19.62 -12.89
CA ASN A 186 -19.46 20.75 -12.04
C ASN A 186 -20.96 20.85 -11.79
N GLU A 187 -21.79 20.45 -12.75
CA GLU A 187 -23.24 20.42 -12.61
C GLU A 187 -23.67 19.28 -11.66
N GLN A 188 -23.09 18.09 -11.80
CA GLN A 188 -23.36 16.93 -10.93
C GLN A 188 -22.96 17.22 -9.48
N GLN A 189 -21.80 17.88 -9.27
CA GLN A 189 -21.37 18.28 -7.93
C GLN A 189 -22.34 19.28 -7.29
N LEU A 190 -22.75 20.30 -8.03
CA LEU A 190 -23.73 21.30 -7.51
C LEU A 190 -25.11 20.67 -7.25
N GLU A 191 -25.52 19.71 -8.04
CA GLU A 191 -26.78 18.99 -7.84
C GLU A 191 -26.70 18.14 -6.55
N ALA A 192 -25.62 17.41 -6.36
CA ALA A 192 -25.36 16.62 -5.14
C ALA A 192 -25.25 17.52 -3.90
N ASP A 193 -24.55 18.66 -4.00
CA ASP A 193 -24.47 19.65 -2.90
C ASP A 193 -25.84 20.15 -2.48
N LYS A 194 -26.71 20.51 -3.44
CA LYS A 194 -28.08 20.97 -3.13
C LYS A 194 -28.90 19.90 -2.43
N LEU A 195 -28.92 18.69 -3.00
CA LEU A 195 -29.67 17.56 -2.44
C LEU A 195 -29.15 17.21 -1.03
N GLY A 196 -27.82 17.07 -0.89
CA GLY A 196 -27.17 16.74 0.36
C GLY A 196 -27.40 17.82 1.44
N PHE A 197 -27.21 19.08 1.09
CA PHE A 197 -27.42 20.20 2.01
C PHE A 197 -28.85 20.22 2.56
N PHE A 198 -29.85 20.11 1.69
CA PHE A 198 -31.24 20.09 2.13
C PHE A 198 -31.58 18.86 2.98
N ALA A 199 -31.08 17.69 2.60
CA ALA A 199 -31.31 16.47 3.37
C ALA A 199 -30.71 16.56 4.79
N MET A 200 -29.47 17.07 4.92
CA MET A 200 -28.83 17.20 6.22
C MET A 200 -29.55 18.21 7.12
N VAL A 201 -29.99 19.35 6.57
CA VAL A 201 -30.75 20.36 7.33
C VAL A 201 -32.10 19.78 7.78
N ALA A 202 -32.84 19.11 6.90
CA ALA A 202 -34.11 18.45 7.23
C ALA A 202 -33.94 17.31 8.27
N ALA A 203 -32.76 16.67 8.31
CA ALA A 203 -32.41 15.69 9.32
C ALA A 203 -31.93 16.30 10.65
N GLY A 204 -31.86 17.65 10.74
CA GLY A 204 -31.53 18.38 11.96
C GLY A 204 -30.04 18.56 12.21
N TYR A 205 -29.19 18.45 11.19
CA TYR A 205 -27.77 18.75 11.25
C TYR A 205 -27.49 20.25 11.02
N ASP A 206 -26.33 20.73 11.53
CA ASP A 206 -25.94 22.14 11.37
C ASP A 206 -25.59 22.47 9.91
N PRO A 207 -26.30 23.38 9.25
CA PRO A 207 -26.01 23.78 7.87
C PRO A 207 -24.62 24.40 7.67
N ASN A 208 -24.02 25.00 8.72
CA ASN A 208 -22.69 25.60 8.63
C ASN A 208 -21.60 24.54 8.52
N ALA A 209 -21.86 23.33 8.96
CA ALA A 209 -20.88 22.24 8.91
C ALA A 209 -20.43 21.92 7.48
N SER A 210 -21.32 22.00 6.48
CA SER A 210 -20.97 21.84 5.08
C SER A 210 -19.94 22.87 4.63
N PHE A 211 -20.19 24.14 4.96
CA PHE A 211 -19.27 25.21 4.58
C PHE A 211 -17.90 25.06 5.26
N THR A 212 -17.88 24.85 6.58
CA THR A 212 -16.63 24.75 7.34
C THR A 212 -15.79 23.53 6.92
N PHE A 213 -16.44 22.41 6.60
CA PHE A 213 -15.78 21.24 6.08
C PHE A 213 -15.13 21.49 4.71
N PHE A 214 -15.90 22.02 3.74
CA PHE A 214 -15.39 22.26 2.40
C PHE A 214 -14.32 23.35 2.35
N ASP A 215 -14.44 24.38 3.20
CA ASP A 215 -13.42 25.43 3.33
C ASP A 215 -12.08 24.85 3.80
N ARG A 216 -12.10 24.04 4.89
CA ARG A 216 -10.90 23.36 5.36
C ARG A 216 -10.36 22.34 4.35
N LEU A 217 -11.24 21.63 3.65
CA LEU A 217 -10.82 20.66 2.62
C LEU A 217 -10.13 21.38 1.46
N THR A 218 -10.62 22.57 1.08
CA THR A 218 -9.99 23.41 0.06
C THR A 218 -8.61 23.87 0.51
N GLU A 219 -8.45 24.26 1.76
CA GLU A 219 -7.14 24.61 2.32
C GLU A 219 -6.17 23.44 2.35
N SER A 220 -6.66 22.24 2.62
CA SER A 220 -5.84 21.01 2.68
C SER A 220 -5.69 20.29 1.33
N ASP A 221 -6.41 20.75 0.27
CA ASP A 221 -6.57 20.05 -1.02
C ASP A 221 -7.02 18.60 -0.90
N GLY A 222 -7.80 18.29 0.12
CA GLY A 222 -8.55 17.04 0.17
C GLY A 222 -9.46 16.93 -1.06
N LYS A 223 -9.87 15.73 -1.41
CA LYS A 223 -10.80 15.49 -2.51
C LYS A 223 -12.17 15.17 -1.96
N THR A 224 -13.19 15.85 -2.48
CA THR A 224 -14.58 15.41 -2.38
C THR A 224 -15.06 15.13 -3.78
N GLY A 225 -15.48 13.95 -4.04
CA GLY A 225 -16.02 13.60 -5.34
C GLY A 225 -16.18 12.08 -5.45
N SER A 226 -17.04 11.67 -6.34
CA SER A 226 -17.12 10.27 -6.71
C SER A 226 -15.74 9.80 -7.19
N TRP A 227 -15.20 8.70 -6.64
CA TRP A 227 -14.01 8.04 -7.14
C TRP A 227 -14.08 7.81 -8.67
N PHE A 228 -15.28 7.63 -9.20
CA PHE A 228 -15.52 7.56 -10.63
C PHE A 228 -15.19 8.85 -11.37
N SER A 229 -15.45 10.01 -10.79
CA SER A 229 -15.06 11.28 -11.38
C SER A 229 -13.54 11.48 -11.33
N ASP A 230 -12.85 10.96 -10.31
CA ASP A 230 -11.39 10.96 -10.23
C ASP A 230 -10.71 10.04 -11.25
N LEU A 231 -11.35 8.95 -11.65
CA LEU A 231 -10.90 8.09 -12.74
C LEU A 231 -11.01 8.78 -14.12
N PHE A 232 -11.94 9.73 -14.25
CA PHE A 232 -12.29 10.40 -15.49
C PHE A 232 -12.09 11.93 -15.48
N GLY A 233 -11.77 12.55 -14.33
CA GLY A 233 -11.55 13.99 -14.20
C GLY A 233 -11.08 14.43 -12.79
N ASN A 234 -10.47 15.60 -12.70
CA ASN A 234 -10.01 16.21 -11.43
C ASN A 234 -11.16 17.04 -10.83
N THR A 235 -11.77 16.56 -9.76
CA THR A 235 -12.73 17.34 -8.97
C THR A 235 -12.01 18.10 -7.85
N ARG A 236 -12.05 19.41 -7.91
CA ARG A 236 -11.68 20.31 -6.80
C ARG A 236 -12.93 20.99 -6.31
N PRO A 237 -13.07 21.24 -4.99
CA PRO A 237 -14.09 22.16 -4.51
C PRO A 237 -13.84 23.52 -5.16
N GLU A 238 -14.74 23.96 -6.03
CA GLU A 238 -14.61 25.26 -6.67
C GLU A 238 -15.18 26.34 -5.75
N GLU A 239 -14.63 27.56 -5.80
CA GLU A 239 -15.19 28.72 -5.11
C GLU A 239 -16.69 28.90 -5.39
N LYS A 240 -17.17 28.44 -6.53
CA LYS A 240 -18.59 28.46 -6.89
C LYS A 240 -19.43 27.58 -5.96
N ARG A 241 -18.97 26.37 -5.62
CA ARG A 241 -19.66 25.47 -4.69
C ARG A 241 -19.77 26.09 -3.30
N LEU A 242 -18.66 26.62 -2.77
CA LEU A 242 -18.64 27.32 -1.49
C LEU A 242 -19.62 28.51 -1.47
N ARG A 243 -19.66 29.32 -2.54
CA ARG A 243 -20.61 30.43 -2.64
C ARG A 243 -22.07 29.97 -2.66
N GLU A 244 -22.41 28.90 -3.37
CA GLU A 244 -23.79 28.40 -3.43
C GLU A 244 -24.21 27.77 -2.09
N ILE A 245 -23.33 27.05 -1.39
CA ILE A 245 -23.59 26.51 -0.03
C ILE A 245 -23.77 27.68 0.96
N SER A 246 -22.92 28.72 0.92
CA SER A 246 -23.05 29.91 1.77
C SER A 246 -24.38 30.60 1.55
N LYS A 247 -24.78 30.82 0.29
CA LYS A 247 -26.09 31.44 -0.03
C LYS A 247 -27.26 30.59 0.48
N ALA A 248 -27.17 29.26 0.31
CA ALA A 248 -28.22 28.36 0.80
C ALA A 248 -28.34 28.42 2.33
N THR A 249 -27.21 28.51 3.04
CA THR A 249 -27.16 28.69 4.49
C THR A 249 -27.77 29.99 4.94
N GLU A 250 -27.46 31.12 4.23
CA GLU A 250 -27.97 32.44 4.53
C GLU A 250 -29.52 32.55 4.35
N GLN A 251 -30.08 31.75 3.42
CA GLN A 251 -31.52 31.71 3.15
C GLN A 251 -32.33 30.98 4.21
N LEU A 252 -31.66 30.17 5.06
CA LEU A 252 -32.35 29.44 6.13
C LEU A 252 -32.74 30.35 7.30
N PRO A 253 -33.90 30.13 7.96
CA PRO A 253 -34.26 30.77 9.20
C PRO A 253 -33.17 30.63 10.27
N GLN A 254 -32.99 31.68 11.10
CA GLN A 254 -31.96 31.66 12.14
C GLN A 254 -32.13 30.51 13.15
N SER A 255 -33.37 30.10 13.41
CA SER A 255 -33.71 28.95 14.25
C SER A 255 -33.21 27.59 13.70
N CYS A 256 -32.92 27.50 12.42
CA CYS A 256 -32.45 26.33 11.72
C CYS A 256 -30.92 26.24 11.66
N ARG A 257 -30.21 27.22 12.21
CA ARG A 257 -28.74 27.30 12.18
C ARG A 257 -28.08 26.91 13.50
N ALA A 258 -28.85 26.28 14.42
CA ALA A 258 -28.33 25.90 15.72
C ALA A 258 -27.50 24.61 15.61
N GLY A 259 -26.25 24.67 16.11
CA GLY A 259 -25.38 23.50 16.20
C GLY A 259 -25.84 22.48 17.25
N ARG A 260 -25.26 21.27 17.17
CA ARG A 260 -25.51 20.19 18.12
C ARG A 260 -25.02 20.47 19.53
N ARG A 261 -25.62 19.75 20.51
CA ARG A 261 -25.23 19.83 21.91
C ARG A 261 -23.84 19.22 22.13
N ALA A 262 -23.09 19.74 23.13
CA ALA A 262 -21.74 19.27 23.46
C ALA A 262 -21.65 17.76 23.75
N ASP A 263 -22.66 17.18 24.38
CA ASP A 263 -22.68 15.74 24.73
C ASP A 263 -22.78 14.84 23.50
N GLU A 264 -23.48 15.28 22.45
CA GLU A 264 -23.56 14.54 21.18
C GLU A 264 -22.21 14.55 20.41
N ASN A 265 -21.42 15.59 20.64
CA ASN A 265 -20.08 15.68 20.05
C ASN A 265 -19.07 14.72 20.72
N ALA A 266 -19.21 14.45 22.02
CA ALA A 266 -18.35 13.54 22.74
C ALA A 266 -18.47 12.09 22.22
N ALA A 267 -19.68 11.61 21.92
CA ALA A 267 -19.91 10.29 21.34
C ALA A 267 -19.29 10.16 19.95
N PHE A 268 -19.42 11.18 19.12
CA PHE A 268 -18.76 11.25 17.81
C PHE A 268 -17.25 11.16 17.93
N LEU A 269 -16.64 11.97 18.80
CA LEU A 269 -15.18 12.00 18.98
C LEU A 269 -14.63 10.65 19.46
N GLN A 270 -15.37 9.96 20.34
CA GLN A 270 -15.00 8.61 20.78
C GLN A 270 -15.05 7.62 19.61
N TRP A 271 -16.14 7.59 18.86
CA TRP A 271 -16.26 6.74 17.68
C TRP A 271 -15.19 7.05 16.64
N GLN A 272 -14.93 8.32 16.36
CA GLN A 272 -13.87 8.76 15.45
C GLN A 272 -12.50 8.23 15.88
N ALA A 273 -12.20 8.35 17.18
CA ALA A 273 -10.95 7.81 17.73
C ALA A 273 -10.87 6.28 17.57
N ASP A 274 -11.98 5.57 17.74
CA ASP A 274 -12.01 4.11 17.56
C ASP A 274 -11.80 3.71 16.09
N VAL A 275 -12.37 4.46 15.13
CA VAL A 275 -12.09 4.25 13.69
C VAL A 275 -10.62 4.50 13.39
N VAL A 276 -10.06 5.61 13.86
CA VAL A 276 -8.66 5.99 13.57
C VAL A 276 -7.67 5.01 14.21
N ARG A 277 -8.00 4.45 15.38
CA ARG A 277 -7.19 3.45 16.11
C ARG A 277 -7.45 2.00 15.68
N PHE A 278 -8.36 1.78 14.76
CA PHE A 278 -8.69 0.42 14.32
C PHE A 278 -7.47 -0.26 13.70
N THR A 279 -7.17 -1.46 14.17
CA THR A 279 -6.10 -2.32 13.63
C THR A 279 -6.69 -3.68 13.26
N ASP A 280 -6.01 -4.42 12.40
CA ASP A 280 -6.44 -5.76 11.99
C ASP A 280 -6.56 -6.73 13.17
N ALA A 281 -5.78 -6.53 14.22
CA ALA A 281 -5.92 -7.31 15.45
C ALA A 281 -7.33 -7.28 16.05
N LYS A 282 -8.12 -6.22 15.76
CA LYS A 282 -9.51 -6.06 16.21
C LYS A 282 -10.55 -6.64 15.23
N ARG A 283 -10.13 -7.13 14.05
CA ARG A 283 -11.06 -7.71 13.07
C ARG A 283 -11.74 -8.96 13.62
N THR A 284 -13.00 -9.13 13.28
CA THR A 284 -13.76 -10.36 13.59
C THR A 284 -13.48 -11.41 12.52
N GLU A 285 -13.05 -12.61 12.92
CA GLU A 285 -12.88 -13.74 12.02
C GLU A 285 -14.22 -14.46 11.81
N ILE A 286 -14.52 -14.84 10.56
CA ILE A 286 -15.67 -15.65 10.19
C ILE A 286 -15.16 -16.80 9.32
N LEU A 287 -15.12 -17.99 9.89
CA LEU A 287 -14.46 -19.17 9.31
C LEU A 287 -15.38 -20.40 9.32
N PRO A 288 -16.39 -20.45 8.44
CA PRO A 288 -17.27 -21.61 8.34
C PRO A 288 -16.47 -22.90 8.04
N GLY A 289 -16.76 -23.96 8.75
CA GLY A 289 -16.03 -25.24 8.58
C GLY A 289 -14.64 -25.28 9.22
N LEU A 290 -14.27 -24.29 10.05
CA LEU A 290 -12.97 -24.27 10.72
C LEU A 290 -12.72 -25.56 11.50
N MET A 291 -11.61 -26.23 11.19
CA MET A 291 -11.11 -27.41 11.91
C MET A 291 -10.17 -27.00 13.03
N TRP A 292 -9.23 -26.14 12.72
CA TRP A 292 -8.28 -25.57 13.66
C TRP A 292 -7.72 -24.25 13.17
N ARG A 293 -7.29 -23.43 14.14
CA ARG A 293 -6.56 -22.17 13.96
C ARG A 293 -5.29 -22.26 14.78
N LYS A 294 -4.13 -21.92 14.20
CA LYS A 294 -2.84 -21.93 14.89
C LYS A 294 -2.01 -20.70 14.55
N GLU A 295 -1.59 -20.00 15.57
CA GLU A 295 -0.54 -19.00 15.48
C GLU A 295 0.82 -19.68 15.49
N LEU A 296 1.69 -19.27 14.59
CA LEU A 296 3.04 -19.83 14.50
C LEU A 296 3.98 -19.02 15.39
N GLU A 297 4.67 -19.69 16.32
CA GLU A 297 5.59 -19.07 17.26
C GLU A 297 6.95 -19.81 17.32
N PRO A 298 8.08 -19.13 17.48
CA PRO A 298 8.25 -17.68 17.21
C PRO A 298 8.04 -17.36 15.74
N LYS A 299 7.49 -16.18 15.46
CA LYS A 299 7.21 -15.75 14.09
C LYS A 299 8.50 -15.54 13.29
N LEU A 300 8.42 -15.67 11.97
CA LEU A 300 9.43 -15.20 11.04
C LEU A 300 9.21 -13.70 10.85
N ARG A 301 10.08 -12.87 11.37
CA ARG A 301 9.84 -11.43 11.46
C ARG A 301 10.52 -10.64 10.33
N SER A 302 10.02 -9.42 10.11
CA SER A 302 10.66 -8.41 9.30
C SER A 302 11.99 -7.95 9.95
N ASP A 303 12.83 -7.28 9.15
CA ASP A 303 14.05 -6.67 9.64
C ASP A 303 13.74 -5.45 10.51
N VAL A 304 14.61 -5.17 11.45
CA VAL A 304 14.56 -3.93 12.22
C VAL A 304 14.89 -2.76 11.30
N ASN A 305 14.00 -1.77 11.23
CA ASN A 305 14.17 -0.59 10.40
C ASN A 305 14.96 0.50 11.09
N LYS A 306 14.65 0.77 12.37
CA LYS A 306 15.32 1.81 13.17
C LYS A 306 15.51 1.38 14.61
N LEU A 307 16.60 1.84 15.20
CA LEU A 307 16.95 1.68 16.61
C LEU A 307 17.32 3.03 17.19
N LYS A 308 16.80 3.35 18.38
CA LYS A 308 17.12 4.59 19.09
C LYS A 308 17.13 4.35 20.60
N TYR A 309 18.12 4.88 21.31
CA TYR A 309 18.04 4.99 22.76
C TYR A 309 17.23 6.22 23.18
N SER A 310 16.62 6.16 24.35
CA SER A 310 16.10 7.36 25.02
C SER A 310 17.26 8.29 25.42
N ALA A 311 16.97 9.58 25.64
CA ALA A 311 18.00 10.57 25.98
C ALA A 311 18.74 10.25 27.29
N ASP A 312 18.03 9.64 28.24
CA ASP A 312 18.62 9.15 29.51
C ASP A 312 19.32 7.79 29.38
N GLY A 313 19.25 7.16 28.22
CA GLY A 313 19.85 5.86 27.94
C GLY A 313 19.20 4.66 28.64
N LYS A 314 18.05 4.83 29.29
CA LYS A 314 17.39 3.73 30.02
C LYS A 314 16.53 2.83 29.15
N ARG A 315 16.10 3.32 27.99
CA ARG A 315 15.22 2.59 27.10
C ARG A 315 15.80 2.50 25.69
N LEU A 316 15.47 1.41 25.03
CA LEU A 316 15.77 1.21 23.61
C LEU A 316 14.46 1.10 22.83
N LEU A 317 14.33 1.91 21.78
CA LEU A 317 13.25 1.89 20.81
C LEU A 317 13.66 1.03 19.64
N VAL A 318 12.79 0.11 19.25
CA VAL A 318 12.93 -0.75 18.07
C VAL A 318 11.73 -0.55 17.18
N ILE A 319 11.97 -0.17 15.93
CA ILE A 319 10.93 0.03 14.90
C ILE A 319 11.13 -1.02 13.83
N ASP A 320 10.11 -1.80 13.57
CA ASP A 320 10.00 -2.69 12.41
C ASP A 320 8.82 -2.25 11.52
N ASP A 321 8.44 -3.04 10.52
CA ASP A 321 7.39 -2.66 9.56
C ASP A 321 5.99 -2.62 10.19
N PHE A 322 5.79 -3.22 11.36
CA PHE A 322 4.47 -3.46 11.96
C PHE A 322 4.32 -2.97 13.38
N ALA A 323 5.43 -2.68 14.07
CA ALA A 323 5.39 -2.33 15.47
C ALA A 323 6.50 -1.37 15.88
N VAL A 324 6.21 -0.66 16.95
CA VAL A 324 7.19 0.08 17.74
C VAL A 324 7.30 -0.59 19.10
N THR A 325 8.47 -1.13 19.40
CA THR A 325 8.75 -1.85 20.64
C THR A 325 9.67 -1.03 21.53
N VAL A 326 9.30 -0.85 22.78
CA VAL A 326 10.11 -0.19 23.79
C VAL A 326 10.66 -1.26 24.74
N ILE A 327 11.97 -1.20 24.97
CA ILE A 327 12.71 -2.15 25.78
C ILE A 327 13.37 -1.39 26.92
N ASP A 328 13.21 -1.89 28.14
CA ASP A 328 14.02 -1.45 29.28
C ASP A 328 15.44 -2.00 29.12
N ARG A 329 16.41 -1.10 29.06
CA ARG A 329 17.80 -1.47 28.75
C ARG A 329 18.45 -2.35 29.83
N GLU A 330 18.17 -2.10 31.11
CA GLU A 330 18.81 -2.80 32.23
C GLU A 330 18.31 -4.25 32.32
N SER A 331 17.00 -4.43 32.27
CA SER A 331 16.39 -5.76 32.38
C SER A 331 16.31 -6.50 31.02
N GLY A 332 16.48 -5.81 29.89
CA GLY A 332 16.24 -6.36 28.55
C GLY A 332 14.78 -6.73 28.26
N ARG A 333 13.85 -6.30 29.11
CA ARG A 333 12.43 -6.63 28.96
C ARG A 333 11.71 -5.65 28.05
N VAL A 334 10.80 -6.17 27.26
CA VAL A 334 9.84 -5.35 26.51
C VAL A 334 8.86 -4.74 27.52
N THR A 335 8.81 -3.41 27.54
CA THR A 335 7.87 -2.67 28.41
C THR A 335 6.61 -2.29 27.66
N ASN A 336 6.72 -1.94 26.38
CA ASN A 336 5.59 -1.55 25.53
C ASN A 336 5.77 -2.09 24.12
N GLN A 337 4.65 -2.46 23.50
CA GLN A 337 4.61 -2.77 22.08
C GLN A 337 3.37 -2.10 21.47
N ILE A 338 3.62 -1.19 20.53
CA ILE A 338 2.61 -0.44 19.84
C ILE A 338 2.49 -1.01 18.43
N GLN A 339 1.34 -1.54 18.09
CA GLN A 339 1.03 -2.00 16.73
C GLN A 339 0.84 -0.77 15.83
N ALA A 340 1.74 -0.57 14.90
CA ALA A 340 1.68 0.51 13.93
C ALA A 340 2.44 0.11 12.67
N GLU A 341 1.75 0.17 11.53
CA GLU A 341 2.32 -0.18 10.24
C GLU A 341 3.08 1.00 9.62
N GLU A 342 4.18 0.70 8.92
CA GLU A 342 4.96 1.68 8.17
C GLU A 342 5.38 2.91 8.99
N VAL A 343 5.87 2.70 10.20
CA VAL A 343 6.33 3.80 11.06
C VAL A 343 7.56 4.47 10.45
N SER A 344 7.37 5.69 9.98
CA SER A 344 8.44 6.50 9.38
C SER A 344 9.33 7.14 10.44
N GLU A 345 8.75 7.62 11.56
CA GLU A 345 9.46 8.27 12.65
C GLU A 345 8.85 7.92 14.01
N ALA A 346 9.71 7.78 15.03
CA ALA A 346 9.28 7.71 16.42
C ALA A 346 10.33 8.34 17.36
N TYR A 347 9.86 9.00 18.43
CA TYR A 347 10.70 9.68 19.41
C TYR A 347 10.13 9.54 20.82
N PHE A 348 11.03 9.40 21.79
CA PHE A 348 10.68 9.57 23.18
C PHE A 348 10.47 11.06 23.49
N VAL A 349 9.40 11.38 24.22
CA VAL A 349 9.09 12.74 24.71
C VAL A 349 9.08 12.69 26.22
N GLY A 350 10.13 13.23 26.82
CA GLY A 350 10.39 13.05 28.25
C GLY A 350 10.53 11.57 28.63
N ASP A 351 10.17 11.26 29.87
CA ASP A 351 10.38 9.93 30.44
C ASP A 351 9.18 8.98 30.24
N SER A 352 8.03 9.50 29.85
CA SER A 352 6.78 8.71 29.86
C SER A 352 6.02 8.70 28.55
N GLN A 353 6.41 9.45 27.55
CA GLN A 353 5.66 9.52 26.30
C GLN A 353 6.47 9.08 25.09
N LEU A 354 5.77 8.58 24.10
CA LEU A 354 6.29 8.27 22.78
C LEU A 354 5.42 8.95 21.73
N VAL A 355 6.04 9.56 20.73
CA VAL A 355 5.34 10.05 19.53
C VAL A 355 5.80 9.27 18.33
N LEU A 356 4.88 8.98 17.41
CA LEU A 356 5.18 8.28 16.17
C LEU A 356 4.41 8.88 14.99
N LEU A 357 4.98 8.70 13.81
CA LEU A 357 4.39 9.05 12.53
C LEU A 357 4.43 7.83 11.62
N THR A 358 3.30 7.48 11.00
CA THR A 358 3.24 6.42 9.99
C THR A 358 3.42 6.97 8.57
N GLY A 359 3.70 6.12 7.60
CA GLY A 359 3.84 6.49 6.20
C GLY A 359 2.61 7.15 5.58
N ASN A 360 1.42 6.90 6.14
CA ASN A 360 0.17 7.55 5.74
C ASN A 360 -0.09 8.88 6.48
N LEU A 361 0.91 9.42 7.17
CA LEU A 361 0.85 10.64 7.96
C LEU A 361 -0.15 10.55 9.12
N ARG A 362 -0.34 9.39 9.72
CA ARG A 362 -1.04 9.26 10.99
C ARG A 362 -0.06 9.55 12.12
N PHE A 363 -0.35 10.57 12.88
CA PHE A 363 0.36 10.96 14.09
C PHE A 363 -0.26 10.30 15.31
N GLU A 364 0.57 9.75 16.20
CA GLU A 364 0.15 9.17 17.45
C GLU A 364 1.05 9.64 18.60
N ARG A 365 0.44 9.90 19.75
CA ARG A 365 1.14 10.17 21.02
C ARG A 365 0.67 9.17 22.05
N TRP A 366 1.60 8.48 22.66
CA TRP A 366 1.34 7.40 23.60
C TRP A 366 1.90 7.71 24.98
N ASP A 367 1.18 7.30 26.04
CA ASP A 367 1.71 7.21 27.40
C ASP A 367 2.32 5.81 27.61
N LEU A 368 3.59 5.76 27.89
CA LEU A 368 4.32 4.51 28.10
C LEU A 368 4.02 3.85 29.45
N ASN A 369 3.46 4.59 30.41
CA ASN A 369 3.10 4.03 31.74
C ASN A 369 1.77 3.28 31.68
N SER A 370 0.77 3.85 31.01
CA SER A 370 -0.54 3.21 30.82
C SER A 370 -0.62 2.34 29.57
N SER A 371 0.32 2.48 28.64
CA SER A 371 0.26 1.88 27.28
C SER A 371 -0.95 2.33 26.48
N GLU A 372 -1.45 3.54 26.73
CA GLU A 372 -2.61 4.11 26.06
C GLU A 372 -2.21 5.24 25.12
N ALA A 373 -2.93 5.35 24.01
CA ALA A 373 -2.77 6.47 23.10
C ALA A 373 -3.44 7.72 23.69
N LEU A 374 -2.65 8.76 23.93
CA LEU A 374 -3.13 10.05 24.40
C LEU A 374 -3.76 10.88 23.26
N GLU A 375 -3.20 10.73 22.06
CA GLU A 375 -3.65 11.44 20.88
C GLU A 375 -3.41 10.58 19.64
N VAL A 376 -4.39 10.51 18.75
CA VAL A 376 -4.27 9.91 17.43
C VAL A 376 -4.91 10.85 16.42
N ARG A 377 -4.18 11.20 15.36
CA ARG A 377 -4.64 12.15 14.36
C ARG A 377 -4.16 11.77 12.97
N GLU A 378 -5.08 11.83 12.01
CA GLU A 378 -4.73 11.76 10.59
C GLU A 378 -4.37 13.17 10.09
N LEU A 379 -3.12 13.34 9.63
CA LEU A 379 -2.67 14.60 9.07
C LEU A 379 -2.94 14.60 7.57
N VAL A 380 -3.69 15.60 7.11
CA VAL A 380 -4.07 15.75 5.70
C VAL A 380 -3.24 16.84 5.06
N LEU A 381 -2.57 16.51 3.98
CA LEU A 381 -1.76 17.43 3.21
C LEU A 381 -2.30 17.57 1.79
N ARG A 382 -2.07 18.73 1.22
CA ARG A 382 -2.44 19.05 -0.16
C ARG A 382 -1.90 18.06 -1.18
N ARG A 383 -0.67 17.59 -0.96
CA ARG A 383 0.05 16.66 -1.83
C ARG A 383 0.89 15.74 -0.97
N ASN A 384 1.18 14.56 -1.50
CA ASN A 384 2.09 13.64 -0.84
C ASN A 384 3.46 14.30 -0.67
N CYS A 385 4.15 13.93 0.40
CA CYS A 385 5.49 14.40 0.66
C CYS A 385 6.52 13.61 -0.16
N TRP A 386 7.57 14.28 -0.60
CA TRP A 386 8.82 13.65 -1.01
C TRP A 386 9.66 13.25 0.20
N GLU A 387 9.65 14.10 1.20
CA GLU A 387 10.34 13.91 2.46
C GLU A 387 9.45 14.49 3.54
N GLU A 388 9.20 13.71 4.57
CA GLU A 388 8.50 14.14 5.78
C GLU A 388 9.33 13.81 7.02
N ARG A 389 9.22 14.63 8.05
CA ARG A 389 9.85 14.43 9.36
C ARG A 389 8.97 14.97 10.47
N LEU A 390 8.88 14.20 11.54
CA LEU A 390 8.24 14.62 12.78
C LEU A 390 9.28 15.32 13.67
N SER A 391 8.91 16.43 14.33
CA SER A 391 9.76 17.02 15.34
C SER A 391 9.95 16.08 16.54
N PRO A 392 11.11 16.09 17.21
CA PRO A 392 11.38 15.20 18.36
C PRO A 392 10.36 15.32 19.50
N ASP A 393 9.74 16.49 19.70
CA ASP A 393 8.66 16.72 20.67
C ASP A 393 7.26 16.31 20.16
N GLY A 394 7.17 15.97 18.89
CA GLY A 394 5.93 15.57 18.24
C GLY A 394 4.95 16.72 17.95
N ASN A 395 5.36 18.00 18.09
CA ASN A 395 4.45 19.12 17.91
C ASN A 395 4.32 19.60 16.46
N PHE A 396 5.31 19.28 15.62
CA PHE A 396 5.33 19.71 14.23
C PHE A 396 5.68 18.58 13.28
N LEU A 397 4.98 18.53 12.15
CA LEU A 397 5.33 17.77 10.97
C LEU A 397 5.90 18.73 9.93
N ALA A 398 7.09 18.46 9.43
CA ALA A 398 7.66 19.16 8.29
C ALA A 398 7.60 18.27 7.05
N CYS A 399 7.20 18.82 5.92
CA CYS A 399 7.05 18.10 4.65
C CYS A 399 7.54 18.96 3.48
N VAL A 400 8.28 18.34 2.57
CA VAL A 400 8.50 18.86 1.23
C VAL A 400 7.58 18.10 0.29
N ASP A 401 6.58 18.76 -0.29
CA ASP A 401 5.56 18.13 -1.11
C ASP A 401 6.03 17.83 -2.55
N GLN A 402 5.23 17.11 -3.31
CA GLN A 402 5.53 16.74 -4.71
C GLN A 402 5.63 17.94 -5.66
N ALA A 403 5.11 19.12 -5.28
CA ALA A 403 5.32 20.37 -6.01
C ALA A 403 6.52 21.15 -5.48
N THR A 404 7.34 20.53 -4.63
CA THR A 404 8.51 21.15 -3.98
C THR A 404 8.19 22.32 -3.04
N ASN A 405 6.96 22.39 -2.54
CA ASN A 405 6.64 23.33 -1.47
C ASN A 405 7.05 22.77 -0.12
N ILE A 406 7.56 23.62 0.74
CA ILE A 406 7.80 23.26 2.13
C ILE A 406 6.55 23.60 2.94
N ASN A 407 6.10 22.64 3.75
CA ASN A 407 4.98 22.79 4.65
C ASN A 407 5.42 22.45 6.07
N VAL A 408 5.05 23.28 7.05
CA VAL A 408 5.15 22.94 8.47
C VAL A 408 3.74 22.93 9.03
N ILE A 409 3.38 21.80 9.64
CA ILE A 409 2.05 21.52 10.15
C ILE A 409 2.16 21.31 11.67
N GLU A 410 1.29 21.96 12.43
CA GLU A 410 1.13 21.70 13.84
C GLU A 410 0.33 20.40 14.01
N THR A 411 0.90 19.40 14.65
CA THR A 411 0.29 18.06 14.77
C THR A 411 -1.03 18.10 15.56
N LYS A 412 -1.09 18.91 16.62
CA LYS A 412 -2.27 19.05 17.48
C LYS A 412 -3.50 19.55 16.72
N SER A 413 -3.37 20.55 15.89
CA SER A 413 -4.47 21.16 15.13
C SER A 413 -4.63 20.58 13.73
N GLY A 414 -3.59 19.92 13.20
CA GLY A 414 -3.51 19.50 11.80
C GLY A 414 -3.38 20.67 10.82
N LYS A 415 -3.21 21.91 11.32
CA LYS A 415 -3.13 23.11 10.48
C LYS A 415 -1.72 23.34 9.99
N ARG A 416 -1.62 23.78 8.73
CA ARG A 416 -0.38 24.31 8.18
C ARG A 416 -0.10 25.68 8.80
N VAL A 417 1.00 25.78 9.56
CA VAL A 417 1.41 26.98 10.28
C VAL A 417 2.47 27.80 9.57
N TRP A 418 3.18 27.17 8.62
CA TRP A 418 4.17 27.85 7.80
C TRP A 418 4.30 27.17 6.43
N GLU A 419 4.50 27.97 5.36
CA GLU A 419 4.65 27.49 3.98
C GLU A 419 5.73 28.28 3.24
N LYS A 420 6.47 27.62 2.38
CA LYS A 420 7.30 28.23 1.34
C LYS A 420 7.06 27.53 0.02
N LYS A 421 6.49 28.26 -0.93
CA LYS A 421 6.23 27.74 -2.27
C LYS A 421 7.52 27.64 -3.08
N GLU A 422 7.56 26.67 -3.98
CA GLU A 422 8.62 26.52 -4.97
C GLU A 422 10.03 26.57 -4.38
N PHE A 423 10.30 25.74 -3.35
CA PHE A 423 11.64 25.62 -2.81
C PHE A 423 12.65 25.18 -3.87
N TYR A 424 12.16 24.47 -4.89
CA TYR A 424 12.89 24.13 -6.08
C TYR A 424 12.00 24.37 -7.32
N PRO A 425 12.21 25.44 -8.12
CA PRO A 425 11.47 25.66 -9.34
C PRO A 425 11.86 24.58 -10.36
N LEU A 426 10.93 23.66 -10.65
CA LEU A 426 11.09 22.65 -11.70
C LEU A 426 10.93 23.34 -13.06
N ASN A 427 11.97 23.28 -13.90
CA ASN A 427 11.80 23.67 -15.29
C ASN A 427 11.03 22.58 -16.06
N VAL A 428 10.46 22.92 -17.22
CA VAL A 428 9.60 22.01 -18.01
C VAL A 428 10.30 20.71 -18.37
N PHE A 429 11.60 20.73 -18.63
CA PHE A 429 12.39 19.54 -18.98
C PHE A 429 12.63 18.63 -17.77
N GLU A 430 12.88 19.20 -16.59
CA GLU A 430 12.99 18.45 -15.34
C GLU A 430 11.65 17.84 -14.94
N TYR A 431 10.55 18.56 -15.17
CA TYR A 431 9.20 18.06 -14.93
C TYR A 431 8.83 16.91 -15.89
N ILE A 432 9.14 17.00 -17.18
CA ILE A 432 8.90 15.92 -18.16
C ILE A 432 9.76 14.69 -17.81
N ARG A 433 11.03 14.90 -17.45
CA ARG A 433 11.93 13.83 -17.04
C ARG A 433 11.48 13.16 -15.74
N TRP A 434 10.90 13.92 -14.83
CA TRP A 434 10.30 13.42 -13.60
C TRP A 434 9.04 12.60 -13.88
N LEU A 435 8.16 13.02 -14.77
CA LEU A 435 6.95 12.28 -15.17
C LEU A 435 7.26 10.96 -15.89
N SER A 436 8.42 10.83 -16.52
CA SER A 436 8.82 9.64 -17.27
C SER A 436 9.53 8.59 -16.42
N ARG A 437 9.89 8.90 -15.16
CA ARG A 437 10.58 7.96 -14.28
C ARG A 437 9.57 7.07 -13.54
N SER A 438 9.84 5.77 -13.56
CA SER A 438 9.09 4.80 -12.76
C SER A 438 9.33 5.03 -11.25
N ARG A 439 8.36 4.67 -10.44
CA ARG A 439 8.41 4.80 -8.98
C ARG A 439 9.65 4.13 -8.36
N SER A 440 10.16 3.04 -8.98
CA SER A 440 11.37 2.32 -8.54
C SER A 440 12.66 3.12 -8.73
N GLU A 441 12.76 4.01 -9.73
CA GLU A 441 13.90 4.89 -9.89
C GLU A 441 13.90 6.08 -8.91
N ALA A 442 12.72 6.50 -8.47
CA ALA A 442 12.57 7.49 -7.40
C ALA A 442 13.02 6.92 -6.05
N GLU A 443 12.86 5.63 -5.81
CA GLU A 443 13.31 4.96 -4.58
C GLU A 443 14.82 4.67 -4.57
N ASN A 444 15.46 4.47 -5.72
CA ASN A 444 16.89 4.09 -5.82
C ASN A 444 17.84 5.22 -6.18
N GLY A 445 17.36 6.39 -6.55
CA GLY A 445 18.25 7.39 -7.07
C GLY A 445 17.91 8.80 -6.76
N VAL A 446 18.22 9.49 -5.89
CA VAL A 446 18.25 10.95 -5.76
C VAL A 446 17.19 11.50 -4.79
N ASN A 447 17.40 11.30 -3.49
CA ASN A 447 16.81 12.16 -2.49
C ASN A 447 17.39 13.58 -2.65
N PHE A 448 16.65 14.42 -3.34
CA PHE A 448 17.03 15.82 -3.55
C PHE A 448 16.77 16.67 -2.29
N PHE A 449 15.97 16.18 -1.36
CA PHE A 449 15.54 16.92 -0.18
C PHE A 449 15.90 16.19 1.10
N ARG A 450 16.19 16.95 2.15
CA ARG A 450 16.28 16.47 3.52
C ARG A 450 15.74 17.49 4.49
N ILE A 451 15.05 16.98 5.50
CA ILE A 451 14.53 17.73 6.63
C ILE A 451 15.28 17.29 7.88
N GLY A 452 15.79 18.23 8.66
CA GLY A 452 16.42 17.97 9.95
C GLY A 452 15.87 18.90 11.01
N PHE A 453 15.30 18.35 12.08
CA PHE A 453 14.94 19.12 13.26
C PHE A 453 16.12 19.25 14.21
N SER A 454 16.23 20.39 14.91
CA SER A 454 17.11 20.50 16.07
C SER A 454 16.59 19.58 17.19
N PRO A 455 17.48 18.99 18.03
CA PRO A 455 17.05 18.08 19.09
C PRO A 455 16.05 18.69 20.09
N ASP A 456 16.10 20.00 20.30
CA ASP A 456 15.19 20.76 21.16
C ASP A 456 13.87 21.18 20.45
N SER A 457 13.67 20.72 19.22
CA SER A 457 12.46 20.98 18.38
C SER A 457 12.16 22.46 18.13
N LYS A 458 13.13 23.37 18.33
CA LYS A 458 12.91 24.82 18.09
C LYS A 458 13.14 25.21 16.64
N HIS A 459 13.93 24.46 15.90
CA HIS A 459 14.31 24.78 14.54
C HIS A 459 14.18 23.59 13.62
N VAL A 460 13.87 23.87 12.36
CA VAL A 460 13.93 22.88 11.29
C VAL A 460 14.76 23.41 10.13
N LEU A 461 15.66 22.59 9.63
CA LEU A 461 16.52 22.85 8.49
C LEU A 461 16.03 22.03 7.28
N PHE A 462 15.69 22.72 6.20
CA PHE A 462 15.38 22.12 4.93
C PHE A 462 16.57 22.29 4.00
N SER A 463 17.05 21.22 3.42
CA SER A 463 18.11 21.25 2.43
C SER A 463 17.72 20.52 1.17
N ARG A 464 18.28 20.96 0.07
CA ARG A 464 18.18 20.32 -1.23
C ARG A 464 19.55 20.18 -1.87
N SER A 465 19.73 19.13 -2.64
CA SER A 465 20.90 18.95 -3.51
C SER A 465 20.45 18.76 -4.94
N ASN A 466 21.04 19.54 -5.86
CA ASN A 466 20.82 19.37 -7.28
C ASN A 466 22.02 18.63 -7.87
N LYS A 467 21.86 17.35 -8.25
CA LYS A 467 22.99 16.55 -8.73
C LYS A 467 23.37 16.79 -10.21
N PHE A 468 22.53 17.42 -11.02
CA PHE A 468 22.77 17.53 -12.45
C PHE A 468 22.28 18.85 -13.04
N ARG A 469 23.22 19.76 -13.34
CA ARG A 469 23.02 20.80 -14.36
C ARG A 469 23.81 20.43 -15.61
N PHE A 470 23.12 20.23 -16.72
CA PHE A 470 23.75 20.17 -18.02
C PHE A 470 23.88 21.59 -18.55
N ARG A 471 25.12 22.06 -18.79
CA ARG A 471 25.35 23.22 -19.59
C ARG A 471 25.63 22.79 -21.04
N PHE A 472 24.81 23.28 -21.93
CA PHE A 472 25.06 23.14 -23.38
C PHE A 472 25.90 24.33 -23.82
N SER A 473 27.12 24.08 -24.29
CA SER A 473 27.98 25.06 -24.94
C SER A 473 28.24 24.61 -26.37
N LEU A 474 28.79 25.52 -27.21
CA LEU A 474 29.19 25.17 -28.57
C LEU A 474 30.29 24.10 -28.61
N ASP A 475 31.02 23.90 -27.54
CA ASP A 475 32.11 22.94 -27.38
C ASP A 475 31.68 21.59 -26.76
N GLY A 476 30.39 21.40 -26.48
CA GLY A 476 29.86 20.16 -25.92
C GLY A 476 28.96 20.34 -24.67
N VAL A 477 28.56 19.21 -24.08
CA VAL A 477 27.73 19.17 -22.86
C VAL A 477 28.68 19.00 -21.67
N THR A 478 28.74 19.99 -20.80
CA THR A 478 29.44 19.88 -19.51
C THR A 478 28.49 19.61 -18.38
N LEU A 479 28.84 18.68 -17.49
CA LEU A 479 28.14 18.42 -16.24
C LEU A 479 28.61 19.44 -15.23
N ASP A 480 27.72 20.36 -14.83
CA ASP A 480 28.04 21.35 -13.80
C ASP A 480 27.75 20.79 -12.39
N GLN A 481 28.52 21.25 -11.42
CA GLN A 481 28.49 20.79 -10.05
C GLN A 481 27.16 21.06 -9.36
N SER A 482 26.84 20.19 -8.37
CA SER A 482 25.61 20.27 -7.56
C SER A 482 25.50 21.61 -6.81
N GLU A 483 24.46 22.40 -7.09
CA GLU A 483 24.06 23.49 -6.20
C GLU A 483 23.27 22.93 -5.02
N ASN A 484 23.85 23.01 -3.84
CA ASN A 484 23.15 22.72 -2.59
C ASN A 484 22.52 24.03 -2.07
N THR A 485 21.32 23.95 -1.54
CA THR A 485 20.64 25.09 -0.92
C THR A 485 19.95 24.62 0.35
N ALA A 486 20.07 25.41 1.41
CA ALA A 486 19.37 25.15 2.65
C ALA A 486 18.70 26.40 3.21
N ILE A 487 17.61 26.22 3.92
CA ILE A 487 16.89 27.24 4.67
C ILE A 487 16.52 26.69 6.04
N ALA A 488 16.40 27.55 7.05
CA ALA A 488 15.95 27.15 8.37
C ALA A 488 14.72 27.97 8.79
N VAL A 489 13.86 27.34 9.61
CA VAL A 489 12.67 27.97 10.18
C VAL A 489 12.74 27.87 11.70
N ASP A 490 12.50 28.98 12.38
CA ASP A 490 12.23 29.02 13.81
C ASP A 490 10.75 28.65 14.02
N LEU A 491 10.52 27.54 14.72
CA LEU A 491 9.19 26.97 14.93
C LEU A 491 8.38 27.69 16.01
N ARG A 492 9.02 28.46 16.88
CA ARG A 492 8.32 29.29 17.87
C ARG A 492 7.80 30.59 17.25
N ALA A 493 8.67 31.21 16.44
CA ALA A 493 8.31 32.45 15.75
C ALA A 493 7.56 32.20 14.43
N LEU A 494 7.53 30.95 13.94
CA LEU A 494 7.00 30.52 12.64
C LEU A 494 7.55 31.38 11.50
N LYS A 495 8.84 31.62 11.51
CA LYS A 495 9.54 32.47 10.55
C LYS A 495 10.82 31.82 10.04
N GLN A 496 11.10 32.05 8.76
CA GLN A 496 12.40 31.71 8.20
C GLN A 496 13.47 32.54 8.88
N ILE A 497 14.54 31.91 9.32
CA ILE A 497 15.72 32.56 9.89
C ILE A 497 16.89 32.55 8.89
N ASP A 498 17.75 33.56 8.99
CA ASP A 498 18.95 33.58 8.16
C ASP A 498 20.00 32.62 8.75
N ILE A 499 20.47 31.69 7.92
CA ILE A 499 21.57 30.80 8.20
C ILE A 499 22.80 31.28 7.47
N GLY A 500 23.91 31.46 8.19
CA GLY A 500 25.13 32.02 7.60
C GLY A 500 25.99 30.98 6.88
N GLY A 501 26.97 31.51 6.13
CA GLY A 501 28.12 30.80 5.64
C GLY A 501 27.87 29.49 4.90
N ASP A 502 28.58 28.48 5.32
CA ASP A 502 28.59 27.16 4.70
C ASP A 502 27.28 26.38 4.86
N LEU A 503 26.44 26.71 5.88
CA LEU A 503 25.15 26.01 6.06
C LEU A 503 24.18 26.23 4.91
N LYS A 504 24.24 27.37 4.21
CA LYS A 504 23.39 27.61 3.01
C LYS A 504 23.67 26.62 1.89
N LYS A 505 24.85 26.00 1.88
CA LYS A 505 25.30 25.04 0.87
C LYS A 505 25.41 23.61 1.36
N ILE A 506 24.82 23.30 2.52
CA ILE A 506 24.93 21.96 3.09
C ILE A 506 24.20 20.94 2.22
N ALA A 507 24.87 19.83 1.91
CA ALA A 507 24.31 18.80 1.06
C ALA A 507 23.19 18.03 1.74
N ALA A 508 22.08 17.84 1.05
CA ALA A 508 20.85 17.24 1.60
C ALA A 508 21.05 15.89 2.27
N ARG A 509 21.95 15.06 1.78
CA ARG A 509 22.19 13.72 2.33
C ARG A 509 23.25 13.65 3.43
N SER A 510 24.06 14.68 3.55
CA SER A 510 25.30 14.61 4.33
C SER A 510 25.30 15.56 5.51
N TYR A 511 24.20 15.62 6.29
CA TYR A 511 24.22 16.39 7.52
C TYR A 511 23.33 15.78 8.63
N ALA A 512 23.67 16.11 9.87
CA ALA A 512 22.85 15.85 11.05
C ALA A 512 23.08 16.93 12.11
N PHE A 513 22.06 17.23 12.90
CA PHE A 513 22.25 18.00 14.14
C PHE A 513 23.00 17.13 15.15
N ILE A 514 24.05 17.65 15.74
CA ILE A 514 24.77 17.07 16.87
C ILE A 514 24.04 17.45 18.16
N ASP A 515 23.75 18.73 18.29
CA ASP A 515 22.97 19.37 19.37
C ASP A 515 22.21 20.58 18.81
N GLU A 516 21.58 21.36 19.68
CA GLU A 516 20.78 22.53 19.27
C GLU A 516 21.60 23.65 18.60
N ASN A 517 22.93 23.66 18.77
CA ASN A 517 23.84 24.73 18.31
C ASN A 517 24.85 24.27 17.27
N ARG A 518 24.93 22.93 16.98
CA ARG A 518 25.95 22.38 16.07
C ARG A 518 25.37 21.38 15.08
N ILE A 519 25.85 21.49 13.86
CA ILE A 519 25.55 20.57 12.76
C ILE A 519 26.86 19.99 12.24
N ILE A 520 26.88 18.67 12.06
CA ILE A 520 27.93 18.02 11.28
C ILE A 520 27.39 17.84 9.84
N GLY A 521 28.22 18.10 8.83
CA GLY A 521 27.77 17.95 7.46
C GLY A 521 28.87 18.19 6.43
N ASN A 522 28.50 18.02 5.17
CA ASN A 522 29.35 18.23 4.01
C ASN A 522 28.68 19.20 3.05
N THR A 523 29.41 20.16 2.49
CA THR A 523 28.83 21.27 1.70
C THR A 523 28.90 21.04 0.19
N ASP A 524 29.73 20.12 -0.32
CA ASP A 524 29.85 19.90 -1.78
C ASP A 524 30.01 18.42 -2.20
N GLY A 525 29.94 17.49 -1.24
CA GLY A 525 30.12 16.05 -1.47
C GLY A 525 31.59 15.58 -1.55
N LYS A 526 32.58 16.48 -1.54
CA LYS A 526 34.00 16.12 -1.52
C LYS A 526 34.46 15.85 -0.09
N LEU A 527 35.47 14.99 0.08
CA LEU A 527 36.02 14.62 1.38
C LEU A 527 36.41 15.84 2.24
N GLU A 528 36.99 16.86 1.60
CA GLU A 528 37.52 18.05 2.25
C GLU A 528 36.45 19.09 2.65
N ALA A 529 35.24 18.95 2.16
CA ALA A 529 34.13 19.87 2.41
C ALA A 529 33.34 19.53 3.67
N GLY A 530 33.72 18.48 4.37
CA GLY A 530 33.14 18.09 5.64
C GLY A 530 33.50 19.01 6.79
N GLY A 531 32.62 19.11 7.77
CA GLY A 531 32.92 19.93 8.96
C GLY A 531 31.83 19.90 10.03
N ILE A 532 32.15 20.50 11.15
CA ILE A 532 31.20 20.89 12.19
C ILE A 532 30.95 22.37 12.04
N PHE A 533 29.68 22.74 11.95
CA PHE A 533 29.23 24.12 11.78
C PHE A 533 28.40 24.57 12.96
N SER A 534 28.57 25.83 13.38
CA SER A 534 27.67 26.44 14.34
C SER A 534 26.31 26.73 13.70
N PHE A 535 25.23 26.46 14.41
CA PHE A 535 23.88 26.77 13.99
C PHE A 535 23.32 27.94 14.84
N PRO A 536 22.67 28.96 14.26
CA PRO A 536 22.39 29.15 12.83
C PRO A 536 23.48 29.92 12.08
N THR A 537 24.55 30.36 12.71
CA THR A 537 25.55 31.30 12.14
C THR A 537 26.35 30.72 10.96
N GLY A 538 26.40 29.39 10.81
CA GLY A 538 27.11 28.74 9.71
C GLY A 538 28.62 28.82 9.75
N LYS A 539 29.20 29.28 10.86
CA LYS A 539 30.66 29.30 11.01
C LYS A 539 31.19 27.89 11.15
N ARG A 540 32.17 27.51 10.32
CA ARG A 540 32.85 26.23 10.45
C ARG A 540 33.71 26.21 11.73
N LEU A 541 33.33 25.34 12.68
CA LEU A 541 34.00 25.17 13.96
C LEU A 541 35.16 24.20 13.86
N LYS A 542 35.00 23.14 13.03
CA LYS A 542 36.04 22.11 12.84
C LYS A 542 35.96 21.60 11.40
N LYS A 543 37.10 21.49 10.73
CA LYS A 543 37.22 20.80 9.42
C LYS A 543 37.26 19.30 9.69
N LEU A 544 36.51 18.52 8.92
CA LEU A 544 36.49 17.07 8.96
C LEU A 544 36.62 16.52 7.54
N GLU A 545 37.31 15.41 7.41
CA GLU A 545 37.46 14.70 6.14
C GLU A 545 36.57 13.47 6.19
N PHE A 546 35.37 13.58 5.66
CA PHE A 546 34.48 12.44 5.49
C PHE A 546 33.64 12.56 4.21
N SER A 547 33.44 11.43 3.56
CA SER A 547 32.46 11.26 2.51
C SER A 547 31.46 10.24 2.96
N GLY A 548 30.20 10.61 3.04
CA GLY A 548 29.11 9.71 3.34
C GLY A 548 27.85 10.21 2.66
N GLU A 549 27.09 9.33 2.05
CA GLU A 549 25.82 9.73 1.43
C GLU A 549 24.74 10.02 2.45
N HIS A 550 24.81 9.40 3.64
CA HIS A 550 23.86 9.63 4.72
C HIS A 550 24.57 9.79 6.04
N VAL A 551 24.38 10.92 6.67
CA VAL A 551 24.83 11.19 8.05
C VAL A 551 23.61 11.18 8.95
N GLY A 552 23.62 10.35 10.00
CA GLY A 552 22.54 10.22 10.98
C GLY A 552 22.99 10.62 12.37
N SER A 553 22.12 11.32 13.12
CA SER A 553 22.35 11.56 14.56
C SER A 553 22.19 10.27 15.34
N THR A 554 22.90 10.16 16.46
CA THR A 554 22.73 9.09 17.44
C THR A 554 22.17 9.67 18.75
N SER A 555 21.87 8.82 19.72
CA SER A 555 21.45 9.28 21.04
C SER A 555 22.60 9.88 21.86
N ASP A 556 23.86 9.60 21.49
CA ASP A 556 25.06 10.23 22.07
C ASP A 556 25.58 11.32 21.12
N PRO A 557 25.62 12.60 21.55
CA PRO A 557 26.07 13.70 20.69
C PRO A 557 27.56 13.64 20.30
N ASN A 558 28.32 12.69 20.85
CA ASN A 558 29.71 12.46 20.46
C ASN A 558 29.84 11.55 19.23
N TYR A 559 28.80 10.92 18.82
CA TYR A 559 28.81 9.99 17.68
C TYR A 559 27.74 10.33 16.64
N VAL A 560 28.09 10.08 15.39
CA VAL A 560 27.14 10.08 14.27
C VAL A 560 27.31 8.80 13.45
N THR A 561 26.25 8.39 12.74
CA THR A 561 26.32 7.29 11.77
C THR A 561 26.59 7.83 10.38
N ILE A 562 27.39 7.13 9.60
CA ILE A 562 27.70 7.45 8.19
C ILE A 562 27.40 6.21 7.34
N LYS A 563 26.59 6.36 6.27
CA LYS A 563 26.17 5.27 5.38
C LYS A 563 26.29 5.69 3.90
N PRO A 564 26.61 4.78 2.97
CA PRO A 564 27.41 3.60 3.21
C PRO A 564 28.90 3.95 3.31
N LEU A 565 29.66 3.13 3.98
CA LEU A 565 31.13 3.10 3.83
C LEU A 565 31.48 2.42 2.51
N GLN A 566 32.74 2.49 2.09
CA GLN A 566 33.23 1.88 0.83
C GLN A 566 32.86 0.39 0.69
N ASN A 567 32.74 -0.33 1.80
CA ASN A 567 32.34 -1.74 1.85
C ASN A 567 30.83 -1.96 2.02
N GLY A 568 30.01 -0.91 1.95
CA GLY A 568 28.56 -0.98 2.19
C GLY A 568 28.12 -0.98 3.66
N ALA A 569 29.05 -0.91 4.61
CA ALA A 569 28.75 -0.89 6.04
C ALA A 569 28.20 0.45 6.52
N THR A 570 27.52 0.46 7.68
CA THR A 570 27.24 1.66 8.45
C THR A 570 28.43 1.95 9.37
N GLY A 571 29.03 3.13 9.21
CA GLY A 571 30.13 3.59 10.05
C GLY A 571 29.64 4.33 11.28
N ILE A 572 30.32 4.17 12.40
CA ILE A 572 30.19 5.00 13.60
C ILE A 572 31.38 5.97 13.58
N PHE A 573 31.07 7.26 13.51
CA PHE A 573 32.06 8.34 13.49
C PHE A 573 32.13 9.00 14.86
N ASP A 574 33.31 9.01 15.47
CA ASP A 574 33.60 9.73 16.73
C ASP A 574 33.96 11.19 16.40
N ILE A 575 33.13 12.10 16.84
CA ILE A 575 33.29 13.55 16.61
C ILE A 575 34.52 14.10 17.28
N SER A 576 34.83 13.63 18.49
CA SER A 576 35.97 14.09 19.29
C SER A 576 37.30 13.69 18.63
N ARG A 577 37.38 12.43 18.18
CA ARG A 577 38.57 11.86 17.53
C ARG A 577 38.65 12.20 16.04
N SER A 578 37.49 12.57 15.43
CA SER A 578 37.40 12.87 14.01
C SER A 578 37.70 11.66 13.10
N GLU A 579 37.34 10.48 13.56
CA GLU A 579 37.59 9.23 12.81
C GLU A 579 36.42 8.25 12.90
N ILE A 580 36.37 7.33 11.94
CA ILE A 580 35.42 6.21 11.96
C ILE A 580 35.97 5.15 12.90
N VAL A 581 35.25 4.92 13.99
CA VAL A 581 35.71 4.00 15.09
C VAL A 581 35.06 2.61 14.98
N ALA A 582 34.02 2.42 14.14
CA ALA A 582 33.46 1.11 13.85
C ALA A 582 32.75 1.12 12.49
N GLY A 583 32.67 -0.06 11.86
CA GLY A 583 31.89 -0.30 10.65
C GLY A 583 31.12 -1.62 10.79
N LEU A 584 29.78 -1.57 10.70
CA LEU A 584 28.92 -2.73 10.87
C LEU A 584 28.04 -2.92 9.62
N MET A 585 28.01 -4.17 9.12
CA MET A 585 27.12 -4.55 8.02
C MET A 585 25.69 -4.69 8.53
N LYS A 586 25.10 -3.58 8.99
CA LYS A 586 23.78 -3.52 9.58
C LYS A 586 22.96 -2.37 8.99
N LYS A 587 21.64 -2.60 8.88
CA LYS A 587 20.70 -1.61 8.34
C LYS A 587 20.62 -0.38 9.22
N ASP A 588 20.53 -0.59 10.53
CA ASP A 588 20.53 0.48 11.53
C ASP A 588 21.28 0.12 12.80
N ILE A 589 21.77 1.14 13.49
CA ILE A 589 22.61 1.02 14.68
C ILE A 589 22.22 2.14 15.63
N ALA A 590 21.91 1.80 16.89
CA ALA A 590 21.77 2.77 17.96
C ALA A 590 23.08 2.83 18.77
N VAL A 591 23.51 4.04 19.07
CA VAL A 591 24.74 4.29 19.81
C VAL A 591 24.45 5.17 21.01
N ILE A 592 24.93 4.75 22.17
CA ILE A 592 25.04 5.55 23.41
C ILE A 592 26.42 5.32 24.03
N SER A 593 26.82 6.16 24.96
CA SER A 593 28.15 6.05 25.59
C SER A 593 28.42 4.64 26.11
N GLY A 594 29.45 4.01 25.54
CA GLY A 594 29.91 2.67 25.93
C GLY A 594 29.06 1.52 25.41
N GLU A 595 28.02 1.75 24.60
CA GLU A 595 27.18 0.69 24.07
C GLU A 595 26.70 0.93 22.64
N ILE A 596 26.52 -0.18 21.91
CA ILE A 596 25.95 -0.21 20.57
C ILE A 596 24.83 -1.27 20.55
N ALA A 597 23.65 -0.90 20.03
CA ALA A 597 22.59 -1.84 19.75
C ALA A 597 22.40 -2.01 18.24
N PHE A 598 22.20 -3.24 17.78
CA PHE A 598 21.96 -3.57 16.37
C PHE A 598 21.20 -4.89 16.25
N GLU A 599 20.57 -5.10 15.11
CA GLU A 599 19.91 -6.36 14.84
C GLU A 599 20.92 -7.49 14.64
N ALA A 600 20.79 -8.55 15.42
CA ALA A 600 21.58 -9.77 15.25
C ALA A 600 21.08 -10.60 14.04
N ALA A 601 21.90 -11.56 13.68
CA ALA A 601 21.63 -12.44 12.54
C ALA A 601 20.32 -13.21 12.60
N ASN A 602 19.88 -13.54 13.81
CA ASN A 602 18.68 -14.33 14.08
C ASN A 602 17.42 -13.49 14.33
N GLY A 603 17.47 -12.20 14.00
CA GLY A 603 16.34 -11.30 14.19
C GLY A 603 16.12 -10.82 15.61
N LYS A 604 17.07 -11.01 16.50
CA LYS A 604 17.08 -10.47 17.85
C LYS A 604 17.82 -9.13 17.85
N VAL A 605 17.55 -8.28 18.79
CA VAL A 605 18.37 -7.10 19.04
C VAL A 605 19.50 -7.47 19.99
N LEU A 606 20.71 -7.13 19.61
CA LEU A 606 21.92 -7.41 20.36
C LEU A 606 22.48 -6.10 20.89
N ILE A 607 22.77 -6.08 22.18
CA ILE A 607 23.44 -4.98 22.84
C ILE A 607 24.88 -5.38 23.10
N ARG A 608 25.81 -4.57 22.60
CA ARG A 608 27.28 -4.74 22.75
C ARG A 608 27.84 -3.61 23.56
N LYS A 609 28.48 -3.94 24.67
CA LYS A 609 29.30 -3.00 25.46
C LYS A 609 30.63 -2.78 24.74
N VAL A 610 30.98 -1.53 24.48
CA VAL A 610 32.16 -1.19 23.68
C VAL A 610 33.10 -0.26 24.45
N THR A 611 34.38 -0.43 24.18
CA THR A 611 35.46 0.47 24.63
C THR A 611 36.34 0.78 23.43
N TYR A 612 36.90 1.98 23.40
CA TYR A 612 37.82 2.36 22.32
C TYR A 612 39.20 1.76 22.56
N ASP A 613 39.66 0.96 21.58
CA ASP A 613 41.06 0.45 21.57
C ASP A 613 41.93 1.41 20.74
N SER A 614 42.84 2.08 21.42
CA SER A 614 43.74 3.08 20.82
C SER A 614 44.76 2.46 19.85
N ALA A 615 45.13 1.19 20.01
CA ALA A 615 46.06 0.51 19.14
C ALA A 615 45.43 0.13 17.82
N LYS A 616 44.18 -0.29 17.84
CA LYS A 616 43.38 -0.65 16.65
C LYS A 616 42.60 0.51 16.07
N LYS A 617 42.50 1.63 16.78
CA LYS A 617 41.67 2.79 16.44
C LYS A 617 40.21 2.39 16.18
N SER A 618 39.69 1.47 16.96
CA SER A 618 38.33 0.90 16.79
C SER A 618 37.64 0.68 18.13
N LEU A 619 36.29 0.65 18.06
CA LEU A 619 35.46 0.21 19.18
C LEU A 619 35.48 -1.32 19.23
N GLU A 620 36.04 -1.83 20.33
CA GLU A 620 36.05 -3.26 20.63
C GLU A 620 35.05 -3.54 21.73
N GLY A 621 34.41 -4.71 21.70
CA GLY A 621 33.41 -4.98 22.71
C GLY A 621 32.89 -6.40 22.76
N THR A 622 32.11 -6.65 23.79
CA THR A 622 31.47 -7.94 24.08
C THR A 622 29.96 -7.78 24.10
N ASP A 623 29.27 -8.78 23.60
CA ASP A 623 27.84 -8.83 23.61
C ASP A 623 27.35 -9.10 25.05
N VAL A 624 26.55 -8.18 25.58
CA VAL A 624 26.10 -8.21 26.98
C VAL A 624 24.63 -8.60 27.11
N ALA A 625 23.83 -8.38 26.05
CA ALA A 625 22.44 -8.76 26.03
C ALA A 625 21.98 -9.14 24.64
N THR A 626 21.09 -10.11 24.56
CA THR A 626 20.37 -10.48 23.33
C THR A 626 18.89 -10.47 23.66
N ILE A 627 18.14 -9.64 22.97
CA ILE A 627 16.74 -9.35 23.27
C ILE A 627 15.86 -9.94 22.16
N ASP A 628 14.93 -10.79 22.55
CA ASP A 628 13.85 -11.23 21.69
C ASP A 628 12.81 -10.12 21.58
N ILE A 629 12.47 -9.74 20.35
CA ILE A 629 11.45 -8.73 20.12
C ILE A 629 10.17 -9.44 19.68
N PRO A 630 9.04 -9.21 20.38
CA PRO A 630 7.74 -9.69 19.94
C PRO A 630 7.41 -9.09 18.57
N VAL A 631 6.82 -9.87 17.68
CA VAL A 631 6.85 -9.53 16.26
C VAL A 631 5.46 -9.37 15.70
N GLY A 632 5.32 -8.46 14.73
CA GLY A 632 4.17 -8.27 13.88
C GLY A 632 4.13 -9.21 12.67
N ALA A 633 3.33 -8.85 11.66
CA ALA A 633 3.11 -9.61 10.45
C ALA A 633 4.38 -9.76 9.58
N MET A 634 4.37 -10.66 8.64
CA MET A 634 5.49 -10.92 7.75
C MET A 634 5.29 -10.22 6.40
N SER A 635 6.13 -9.24 6.10
CA SER A 635 5.99 -8.39 4.90
C SER A 635 6.54 -9.00 3.61
N ASP A 636 7.51 -9.91 3.69
CA ASP A 636 8.28 -10.36 2.53
C ASP A 636 8.37 -11.88 2.38
N LEU A 637 7.25 -12.58 2.56
CA LEU A 637 7.17 -14.01 2.31
C LEU A 637 7.58 -14.34 0.87
N GLN A 638 8.73 -15.00 0.71
CA GLN A 638 9.26 -15.39 -0.59
C GLN A 638 8.74 -16.76 -1.03
N THR A 639 8.77 -17.71 -0.13
CA THR A 639 8.22 -19.04 -0.36
C THR A 639 7.47 -19.54 0.87
N ALA A 640 6.42 -20.31 0.62
CA ALA A 640 5.63 -20.96 1.63
C ALA A 640 5.20 -22.33 1.12
N GLU A 641 5.46 -23.36 1.91
CA GLU A 641 5.06 -24.72 1.63
C GLU A 641 4.38 -25.31 2.86
N VAL A 642 3.40 -26.14 2.63
CA VAL A 642 2.69 -26.87 3.68
C VAL A 642 2.62 -28.36 3.31
N SER A 643 2.78 -29.24 4.29
CA SER A 643 2.64 -30.67 4.06
C SER A 643 1.21 -31.06 3.66
N ASP A 644 1.05 -32.17 2.93
CA ASP A 644 -0.25 -32.61 2.40
C ASP A 644 -1.30 -32.91 3.50
N ASP A 645 -0.83 -33.29 4.69
CA ASP A 645 -1.67 -33.51 5.87
C ASP A 645 -1.99 -32.23 6.66
N PHE A 646 -1.43 -31.08 6.25
CA PHE A 646 -1.47 -29.81 6.97
C PHE A 646 -0.88 -29.89 8.40
N GLY A 647 0.14 -30.73 8.56
CA GLY A 647 0.85 -30.90 9.83
C GLY A 647 2.06 -30.00 10.00
N TRP A 648 2.63 -29.52 8.91
CA TRP A 648 3.88 -28.77 8.88
C TRP A 648 3.85 -27.63 7.87
N ALA A 649 4.54 -26.54 8.19
CA ALA A 649 4.77 -25.42 7.28
C ALA A 649 6.24 -25.05 7.22
N ALA A 650 6.76 -24.82 6.03
CA ALA A 650 8.08 -24.26 5.77
C ALA A 650 7.90 -22.89 5.13
N LEU A 651 8.38 -21.84 5.79
CA LEU A 651 8.23 -20.44 5.39
C LEU A 651 9.59 -19.81 5.20
N SER A 652 9.76 -18.98 4.21
CA SER A 652 10.97 -18.17 4.05
C SER A 652 10.69 -16.75 3.58
N SER A 653 11.44 -15.82 4.14
CA SER A 653 11.61 -14.46 3.69
C SER A 653 12.90 -14.33 2.85
N ARG A 654 13.23 -13.11 2.44
CA ARG A 654 14.42 -12.84 1.61
C ARG A 654 15.73 -13.38 2.21
N SER A 655 15.88 -13.39 3.52
CA SER A 655 17.13 -13.74 4.20
C SER A 655 17.02 -14.85 5.23
N ARG A 656 15.81 -15.28 5.58
CA ARG A 656 15.53 -16.18 6.70
C ARG A 656 14.45 -17.16 6.34
N GLY A 657 14.48 -18.33 6.98
CA GLY A 657 13.42 -19.31 6.87
C GLY A 657 13.35 -20.22 8.07
N GLY A 658 12.27 -20.97 8.16
CA GLY A 658 12.06 -21.93 9.24
C GLY A 658 10.99 -22.95 8.90
N VAL A 659 10.89 -23.94 9.78
CA VAL A 659 9.88 -25.00 9.74
C VAL A 659 9.09 -24.98 11.04
N TRP A 660 7.78 -24.98 10.92
CA TRP A 660 6.83 -24.99 12.05
C TRP A 660 5.99 -26.24 12.02
N ASN A 661 5.75 -26.78 13.22
CA ASN A 661 4.73 -27.80 13.43
C ASN A 661 3.36 -27.11 13.55
N LEU A 662 2.47 -27.34 12.61
CA LEU A 662 1.14 -26.71 12.60
C LEU A 662 0.17 -27.25 13.66
N LYS A 663 0.47 -28.41 14.27
CA LYS A 663 -0.33 -28.97 15.36
C LYS A 663 -0.03 -28.25 16.68
N THR A 664 1.24 -27.93 16.93
CA THR A 664 1.66 -27.20 18.15
C THR A 664 1.74 -25.70 17.94
N GLY A 665 2.01 -25.25 16.72
CA GLY A 665 2.33 -23.86 16.38
C GLY A 665 3.79 -23.51 16.56
N GLU A 666 4.64 -24.45 17.02
CA GLU A 666 6.02 -24.19 17.39
C GLU A 666 6.97 -24.29 16.21
N ARG A 667 7.92 -23.36 16.15
CA ARG A 667 9.03 -23.40 15.22
C ARG A 667 10.08 -24.40 15.66
N VAL A 668 10.31 -25.42 14.85
CA VAL A 668 11.30 -26.47 15.14
C VAL A 668 12.66 -26.18 14.52
N VAL A 669 12.70 -25.47 13.41
CA VAL A 669 13.95 -25.11 12.73
C VAL A 669 13.90 -23.65 12.31
N PHE A 670 15.06 -22.99 12.42
CA PHE A 670 15.28 -21.66 11.90
C PHE A 670 16.66 -21.57 11.25
N THR A 671 16.73 -21.02 10.04
CA THR A 671 17.99 -20.91 9.30
C THR A 671 18.01 -19.68 8.41
N ARG A 672 19.21 -19.30 7.94
CA ARG A 672 19.44 -18.20 7.02
C ARG A 672 19.53 -18.71 5.58
N GLY A 673 19.19 -17.82 4.63
CA GLY A 673 19.33 -18.09 3.20
C GLY A 673 18.52 -19.29 2.74
N PHE A 674 17.37 -19.51 3.36
CA PHE A 674 16.50 -20.64 3.12
C PHE A 674 15.37 -20.25 2.17
N LEU A 675 15.20 -21.00 1.09
CA LEU A 675 14.01 -20.95 0.24
C LEU A 675 13.35 -22.32 0.27
N SER A 676 12.17 -22.40 0.88
CA SER A 676 11.44 -23.66 1.02
C SER A 676 11.07 -24.25 -0.35
N GLY A 677 11.20 -25.54 -0.49
CA GLY A 677 10.79 -26.30 -1.65
C GLY A 677 9.68 -27.28 -1.31
N VAL A 678 10.05 -28.51 -0.96
CA VAL A 678 9.09 -29.56 -0.57
C VAL A 678 9.16 -29.80 0.92
N ILE A 679 8.04 -30.03 1.55
CA ILE A 679 7.96 -30.44 2.96
C ILE A 679 7.16 -31.75 3.08
N ASP A 680 7.72 -32.72 3.81
CA ASP A 680 7.07 -34.00 4.04
C ASP A 680 6.15 -34.03 5.30
N ALA A 681 5.44 -35.13 5.51
CA ALA A 681 4.56 -35.31 6.66
C ALA A 681 5.32 -35.44 8.01
N GLN A 682 6.65 -35.54 7.98
CA GLN A 682 7.53 -35.55 9.14
C GLN A 682 8.13 -34.19 9.44
N GLY A 683 7.87 -33.20 8.58
CA GLY A 683 8.37 -31.84 8.70
C GLY A 683 9.78 -31.64 8.15
N ASN A 684 10.35 -32.62 7.45
CA ASN A 684 11.62 -32.43 6.78
C ASN A 684 11.38 -31.65 5.49
N SER A 685 12.22 -30.65 5.24
CA SER A 685 12.07 -29.79 4.06
C SER A 685 13.29 -29.87 3.14
N VAL A 686 13.07 -30.11 1.86
CA VAL A 686 14.10 -29.89 0.86
C VAL A 686 14.06 -28.45 0.42
N ALA A 687 15.15 -27.76 0.69
CA ALA A 687 15.23 -26.32 0.51
C ALA A 687 16.41 -25.92 -0.38
N ASN A 688 16.23 -24.81 -1.07
CA ASN A 688 17.30 -24.14 -1.78
C ASN A 688 18.00 -23.17 -0.83
N PHE A 689 19.30 -23.34 -0.67
CA PHE A 689 20.18 -22.44 0.05
C PHE A 689 21.01 -21.66 -0.98
N PRO A 690 20.78 -20.36 -1.17
CA PRO A 690 21.57 -19.51 -2.06
C PRO A 690 23.08 -19.52 -1.76
N LYS A 691 23.42 -19.75 -0.49
CA LYS A 691 24.80 -19.92 -0.01
C LYS A 691 24.85 -21.03 1.04
N PHE A 692 25.33 -22.20 0.66
CA PHE A 692 25.47 -23.33 1.57
C PHE A 692 26.96 -23.64 1.77
N GLN A 693 27.38 -23.78 3.01
CA GLN A 693 28.71 -24.16 3.52
C GLN A 693 29.97 -23.60 2.81
N ASN A 694 29.98 -23.27 1.53
CA ASN A 694 31.11 -22.70 0.78
C ASN A 694 30.64 -21.74 -0.29
N GLU A 695 29.59 -20.98 0.00
CA GLU A 695 29.11 -19.89 -0.84
C GLU A 695 28.44 -20.29 -2.17
N LYS A 696 28.22 -21.59 -2.45
CA LYS A 696 27.54 -22.03 -3.67
C LYS A 696 26.06 -22.32 -3.41
N PRO A 697 25.17 -21.97 -4.36
CA PRO A 697 23.78 -22.37 -4.28
C PRO A 697 23.67 -23.90 -4.23
N SER A 698 22.85 -24.41 -3.32
CA SER A 698 22.73 -25.84 -3.09
C SER A 698 21.33 -26.24 -2.64
N LEU A 699 20.90 -27.44 -3.02
CA LEU A 699 19.78 -28.13 -2.37
C LEU A 699 20.29 -28.84 -1.13
N ALA A 700 19.56 -28.69 -0.04
CA ALA A 700 19.81 -29.43 1.18
C ALA A 700 18.50 -29.93 1.80
N LEU A 701 18.57 -31.09 2.46
CA LEU A 701 17.52 -31.64 3.28
C LEU A 701 17.64 -31.06 4.69
N LEU A 702 16.66 -30.29 5.09
CA LEU A 702 16.54 -29.74 6.42
C LEU A 702 15.74 -30.70 7.29
N ASN A 703 16.40 -31.28 8.30
CA ASN A 703 15.79 -32.25 9.19
C ASN A 703 15.06 -31.54 10.33
N SER A 704 13.75 -31.78 10.47
CA SER A 704 12.92 -31.14 11.49
C SER A 704 13.29 -31.54 12.93
N LYS A 705 13.89 -32.72 13.15
CA LYS A 705 14.25 -33.22 14.49
C LYS A 705 15.61 -32.70 14.96
N SER A 706 16.62 -32.72 14.07
CA SER A 706 17.98 -32.32 14.43
C SER A 706 18.22 -30.84 14.20
N GLY A 707 17.41 -30.18 13.36
CA GLY A 707 17.63 -28.81 12.91
C GLY A 707 18.80 -28.66 11.94
N GLU A 708 19.41 -29.77 11.50
CA GLU A 708 20.56 -29.78 10.62
C GLU A 708 20.16 -29.83 9.16
N ALA A 709 20.94 -29.17 8.31
CA ALA A 709 20.80 -29.21 6.88
C ALA A 709 21.86 -30.15 6.29
N GLN A 710 21.40 -31.21 5.62
CA GLN A 710 22.25 -32.14 4.92
C GLN A 710 22.34 -31.78 3.44
N PHE A 711 23.55 -31.59 2.92
CA PHE A 711 23.79 -31.33 1.52
C PHE A 711 23.26 -32.49 0.65
N LEU A 712 22.51 -32.12 -0.37
CA LEU A 712 22.03 -33.08 -1.39
C LEU A 712 22.74 -32.84 -2.73
N ARG A 713 22.78 -31.59 -3.21
CA ARG A 713 23.30 -31.27 -4.53
C ARG A 713 23.71 -29.82 -4.64
N SER A 714 24.80 -29.51 -5.34
CA SER A 714 25.09 -28.15 -5.80
C SER A 714 24.15 -27.73 -6.94
N LEU A 715 23.73 -26.48 -6.94
CA LEU A 715 23.02 -25.86 -8.04
C LEU A 715 23.99 -25.00 -8.85
N SER A 716 23.76 -24.87 -10.16
CA SER A 716 24.58 -23.98 -10.99
C SER A 716 24.34 -22.51 -10.56
N GLU A 717 25.36 -21.68 -10.63
CA GLU A 717 25.33 -20.28 -10.16
C GLU A 717 24.31 -19.40 -10.88
N HIS A 718 23.78 -19.82 -12.04
CA HIS A 718 22.89 -19.02 -12.84
C HIS A 718 21.62 -19.77 -13.23
N GLY A 719 20.45 -19.17 -12.92
CA GLY A 719 19.18 -19.49 -13.55
C GLY A 719 18.48 -20.75 -13.08
N VAL A 720 18.85 -21.33 -11.93
CA VAL A 720 18.11 -22.49 -11.36
C VAL A 720 17.09 -22.00 -10.37
N ARG A 721 15.83 -22.41 -10.57
CA ARG A 721 14.74 -22.18 -9.61
C ARG A 721 14.12 -23.52 -9.22
N GLN A 722 13.87 -23.70 -7.94
CA GLN A 722 13.15 -24.84 -7.41
C GLN A 722 11.65 -24.54 -7.37
N TYR A 723 10.87 -25.48 -7.85
CA TYR A 723 9.42 -25.51 -7.80
C TYR A 723 8.99 -26.90 -7.27
N GLY A 724 8.82 -27.00 -5.96
CA GLY A 724 8.55 -28.29 -5.32
C GLY A 724 9.65 -29.32 -5.64
N ARG A 725 9.25 -30.44 -6.26
CA ARG A 725 10.17 -31.50 -6.71
C ARG A 725 10.85 -31.19 -8.05
N PHE A 726 10.57 -30.07 -8.68
CA PHE A 726 11.13 -29.71 -9.98
C PHE A 726 12.21 -28.64 -9.85
N LEU A 727 13.28 -28.80 -10.65
CA LEU A 727 14.25 -27.76 -10.89
C LEU A 727 14.09 -27.24 -12.31
N LEU A 728 13.79 -25.98 -12.47
CA LEU A 728 13.82 -25.29 -13.74
C LEU A 728 15.17 -24.60 -13.91
N THR A 729 15.94 -25.03 -14.88
CA THR A 729 17.23 -24.45 -15.25
C THR A 729 17.07 -23.64 -16.52
N ARG A 730 17.61 -22.42 -16.52
CA ARG A 730 17.67 -21.54 -17.67
C ARG A 730 19.14 -21.25 -17.98
N THR A 731 19.65 -21.83 -19.06
CA THR A 731 21.03 -21.65 -19.52
C THR A 731 21.06 -20.83 -20.81
N ARG A 732 21.94 -19.83 -20.91
CA ARG A 732 22.19 -19.14 -22.18
C ARG A 732 23.16 -19.98 -23.01
N SER A 733 22.83 -20.23 -24.27
CA SER A 733 23.78 -20.78 -25.20
C SER A 733 24.80 -19.71 -25.52
N SER A 734 26.06 -19.92 -25.10
CA SER A 734 27.17 -19.03 -25.45
C SER A 734 27.55 -19.23 -26.91
N SER A 735 26.86 -18.52 -27.79
CA SER A 735 27.31 -18.46 -29.18
C SER A 735 27.14 -17.04 -29.73
N LYS A 736 28.02 -16.22 -29.32
CA LYS A 736 28.70 -15.12 -30.06
C LYS A 736 29.36 -14.23 -29.02
N GLU A 737 30.64 -14.23 -28.99
CA GLU A 737 31.44 -13.21 -28.31
C GLU A 737 30.87 -11.85 -28.67
N ASP A 738 30.40 -11.10 -27.68
CA ASP A 738 30.12 -9.70 -27.83
C ASP A 738 31.38 -8.97 -28.21
N LYS A 739 31.59 -8.79 -29.52
CA LYS A 739 32.76 -8.09 -30.08
C LYS A 739 32.69 -6.57 -29.90
N ASN A 740 31.99 -6.07 -28.89
CA ASN A 740 32.04 -4.64 -28.62
C ASN A 740 32.10 -4.33 -27.11
N PRO A 741 33.35 -4.39 -26.53
CA PRO A 741 33.52 -4.05 -25.11
C PRO A 741 33.46 -2.54 -24.83
N ALA A 742 33.27 -1.68 -25.83
CA ALA A 742 33.40 -0.24 -25.66
C ALA A 742 32.15 0.51 -25.14
N ASN A 743 30.98 -0.15 -24.99
CA ASN A 743 29.76 0.52 -24.56
C ASN A 743 29.00 -0.20 -23.41
N SER A 744 29.68 -1.01 -22.59
CA SER A 744 29.04 -1.80 -21.55
C SER A 744 28.67 -1.05 -20.25
N ASN A 745 28.99 0.24 -20.12
CA ASN A 745 28.82 1.01 -18.87
C ASN A 745 27.69 2.05 -18.88
N ALA A 746 26.84 2.10 -19.91
CA ALA A 746 25.66 2.94 -19.84
C ALA A 746 24.56 2.22 -19.05
N PRO A 747 23.94 2.83 -18.03
CA PRO A 747 22.81 2.23 -17.34
C PRO A 747 21.64 2.06 -18.32
N ARG A 748 21.30 0.81 -18.61
CA ARG A 748 20.17 0.42 -19.44
C ARG A 748 18.90 0.42 -18.58
N SER A 749 17.75 0.77 -19.18
CA SER A 749 16.48 0.63 -18.49
C SER A 749 16.15 -0.86 -18.25
N ASP A 750 15.42 -1.17 -17.20
CA ASP A 750 14.99 -2.55 -16.92
C ASP A 750 14.20 -3.16 -18.09
N GLU A 751 13.51 -2.33 -18.89
CA GLU A 751 12.83 -2.75 -20.12
C GLU A 751 13.81 -3.09 -21.24
N GLU A 752 14.88 -2.32 -21.46
CA GLU A 752 15.95 -2.63 -22.40
C GLU A 752 16.76 -3.86 -22.01
N GLU A 753 17.08 -4.00 -20.71
CA GLU A 753 17.70 -5.22 -20.21
C GLU A 753 16.77 -6.44 -20.33
N ALA A 754 15.48 -6.28 -20.08
CA ALA A 754 14.49 -7.34 -20.28
C ALA A 754 14.34 -7.70 -21.76
N GLU A 755 14.44 -6.73 -22.68
CA GLU A 755 14.35 -6.94 -24.11
C GLU A 755 15.61 -7.61 -24.67
N ILE A 756 16.80 -7.24 -24.17
CA ILE A 756 18.08 -7.89 -24.51
C ILE A 756 18.12 -9.31 -23.91
N ARG A 757 17.59 -9.52 -22.73
CA ARG A 757 17.43 -10.86 -22.12
C ARG A 757 16.46 -11.74 -22.90
N LEU A 758 15.50 -11.16 -23.60
CA LEU A 758 14.52 -11.86 -24.46
C LEU A 758 15.06 -12.22 -25.85
N GLN A 759 16.17 -11.62 -26.30
CA GLN A 759 16.76 -11.84 -27.63
C GLN A 759 17.91 -12.85 -27.66
N SER A 760 18.31 -13.43 -26.54
CA SER A 760 19.40 -14.42 -26.49
C SER A 760 18.88 -15.85 -26.58
N ASP A 761 19.60 -16.73 -27.29
CA ASP A 761 19.32 -18.17 -27.30
C ASP A 761 19.37 -18.73 -25.87
N VAL A 762 18.32 -19.40 -25.45
CA VAL A 762 18.16 -19.91 -24.08
C VAL A 762 17.66 -21.35 -24.13
N ARG A 763 18.29 -22.20 -23.36
CA ARG A 763 17.83 -23.57 -23.11
C ARG A 763 17.10 -23.62 -21.76
N PHE A 764 15.87 -24.07 -21.75
CA PHE A 764 15.12 -24.46 -20.55
C PHE A 764 15.23 -25.97 -20.34
N GLU A 765 15.47 -26.36 -19.11
CA GLU A 765 15.50 -27.75 -18.70
C GLU A 765 14.67 -27.90 -17.41
N ILE A 766 13.71 -28.82 -17.40
CA ILE A 766 13.00 -29.23 -16.20
C ILE A 766 13.57 -30.59 -15.77
N ARG A 767 14.05 -30.65 -14.54
CA ARG A 767 14.59 -31.85 -13.90
C ARG A 767 13.77 -32.17 -12.64
N ASP A 768 13.41 -33.44 -12.51
CA ASP A 768 12.92 -33.99 -11.26
C ASP A 768 14.14 -34.32 -10.38
N TRP A 769 14.38 -33.54 -9.33
CA TRP A 769 15.54 -33.71 -8.47
C TRP A 769 15.42 -34.98 -7.58
N MET A 770 14.18 -35.47 -7.31
CA MET A 770 13.97 -36.68 -6.52
C MET A 770 14.40 -37.93 -7.29
N GLN A 771 14.15 -37.98 -8.59
CA GLN A 771 14.49 -39.08 -9.47
C GLN A 771 15.80 -38.85 -10.23
N ASP A 772 16.37 -37.67 -10.13
CA ASP A 772 17.52 -37.16 -10.88
C ASP A 772 17.41 -37.31 -12.42
N THR A 773 16.19 -37.12 -12.91
CA THR A 773 15.90 -37.30 -14.34
C THR A 773 15.53 -35.96 -14.99
N VAL A 774 16.06 -35.72 -16.21
CA VAL A 774 15.60 -34.64 -17.05
C VAL A 774 14.27 -35.06 -17.67
N ILE A 775 13.19 -34.31 -17.35
CA ILE A 775 11.84 -34.62 -17.84
C ILE A 775 11.59 -33.91 -19.16
N TRP A 776 12.00 -32.64 -19.24
CA TRP A 776 11.74 -31.81 -20.39
C TRP A 776 12.89 -30.87 -20.65
N THR A 777 13.18 -30.66 -21.93
CA THR A 777 14.19 -29.68 -22.37
C THR A 777 13.74 -29.04 -23.67
N ARG A 778 13.99 -27.72 -23.80
CA ARG A 778 13.69 -26.97 -25.02
C ARG A 778 14.67 -25.83 -25.20
N GLU A 779 15.15 -25.67 -26.43
CA GLU A 779 15.94 -24.51 -26.85
C GLU A 779 15.05 -23.47 -27.53
N PHE A 780 15.22 -22.21 -27.13
CA PHE A 780 14.55 -21.06 -27.71
C PHE A 780 15.61 -20.21 -28.40
N LYS A 781 15.41 -19.94 -29.68
CA LYS A 781 16.32 -19.13 -30.48
C LYS A 781 15.72 -17.76 -30.73
N GLY A 782 16.43 -16.70 -30.35
CA GLY A 782 16.02 -15.33 -30.57
C GLY A 782 14.95 -14.83 -29.59
N THR A 783 13.75 -15.39 -29.58
CA THR A 783 12.67 -14.97 -28.69
C THR A 783 12.45 -15.98 -27.56
N VAL A 784 12.59 -15.54 -26.32
CA VAL A 784 12.37 -16.37 -25.15
C VAL A 784 11.00 -16.04 -24.54
N PRO A 785 10.12 -17.04 -24.32
CA PRO A 785 8.83 -16.80 -23.70
C PRO A 785 9.00 -16.43 -22.21
N ARG A 786 8.07 -15.64 -21.70
CA ARG A 786 7.88 -15.57 -20.26
C ARG A 786 7.32 -16.91 -19.79
N TYR A 787 7.48 -17.22 -18.50
CA TYR A 787 6.96 -18.47 -17.97
C TYR A 787 6.38 -18.30 -16.57
N SER A 788 5.45 -19.17 -16.22
CA SER A 788 4.97 -19.41 -14.87
C SER A 788 4.95 -20.91 -14.64
N PHE A 789 5.35 -21.33 -13.45
CA PHE A 789 5.36 -22.74 -13.06
C PHE A 789 4.42 -22.95 -11.89
N ASP A 790 3.47 -23.84 -12.03
CA ASP A 790 2.60 -24.26 -10.94
C ASP A 790 3.25 -25.43 -10.19
N THR A 791 3.68 -25.15 -8.97
CA THR A 791 4.39 -26.11 -8.11
C THR A 791 3.54 -27.34 -7.78
N TYR A 792 2.23 -27.19 -7.66
CA TYR A 792 1.34 -28.26 -7.21
C TYR A 792 0.96 -29.19 -8.33
N SER A 793 0.53 -28.68 -9.46
CA SER A 793 0.17 -29.48 -10.62
C SER A 793 1.38 -29.91 -11.45
N GLY A 794 2.55 -29.31 -11.24
CA GLY A 794 3.74 -29.53 -12.07
C GLY A 794 3.59 -29.01 -13.50
N ARG A 795 2.73 -28.04 -13.74
CA ARG A 795 2.46 -27.50 -15.07
C ARG A 795 3.28 -26.24 -15.32
N LEU A 796 3.97 -26.22 -16.47
CA LEU A 796 4.70 -25.05 -16.97
C LEU A 796 3.84 -24.33 -18.01
N MET A 797 3.65 -23.04 -17.82
CA MET A 797 2.97 -22.16 -18.78
C MET A 797 3.99 -21.28 -19.47
N LEU A 798 4.01 -21.27 -20.80
CA LEU A 798 4.87 -20.46 -21.63
C LEU A 798 4.05 -19.37 -22.30
N PHE A 799 4.41 -18.09 -22.09
CA PHE A 799 3.70 -16.92 -22.60
C PHE A 799 4.45 -16.37 -23.81
N TRP A 800 3.88 -16.54 -24.99
CA TRP A 800 4.43 -16.02 -26.25
C TRP A 800 3.77 -14.71 -26.62
N ARG A 801 4.53 -13.67 -26.86
CA ARG A 801 3.98 -12.46 -27.47
C ARG A 801 3.52 -12.79 -28.90
N ILE A 802 2.26 -12.57 -29.23
CA ILE A 802 1.72 -12.84 -30.59
C ILE A 802 2.42 -11.99 -31.66
N ALA A 803 2.87 -10.79 -31.29
CA ALA A 803 3.62 -9.91 -32.18
C ALA A 803 5.04 -10.40 -32.48
N SER A 804 5.60 -11.33 -31.67
CA SER A 804 6.95 -11.91 -31.93
C SER A 804 6.93 -12.87 -33.12
N ASP A 805 8.09 -13.11 -33.71
CA ASP A 805 8.19 -14.01 -34.88
C ASP A 805 7.78 -15.42 -34.54
N GLU A 806 8.19 -15.92 -33.35
CA GLU A 806 7.77 -17.23 -32.85
C GLU A 806 6.26 -17.29 -32.58
N GLY A 807 5.68 -16.25 -31.97
CA GLY A 807 4.24 -16.17 -31.73
C GLY A 807 3.44 -16.17 -33.04
N LYS A 808 3.90 -15.44 -34.05
CA LYS A 808 3.30 -15.45 -35.41
C LYS A 808 3.44 -16.80 -36.09
N ALA A 809 4.61 -17.46 -35.96
CA ALA A 809 4.84 -18.81 -36.52
C ALA A 809 3.88 -19.81 -35.91
N ARG A 810 3.77 -19.84 -34.57
CA ARG A 810 2.86 -20.72 -33.84
C ARG A 810 1.38 -20.51 -34.20
N LEU A 811 0.98 -19.24 -34.38
CA LEU A 811 -0.36 -18.92 -34.79
C LEU A 811 -0.66 -19.38 -36.24
N LYS A 812 0.35 -19.38 -37.13
CA LYS A 812 0.23 -19.90 -38.50
C LYS A 812 0.18 -21.41 -38.55
N GLU A 813 0.95 -22.10 -37.72
CA GLU A 813 1.04 -23.55 -37.67
C GLU A 813 -0.21 -24.21 -37.07
N ASN A 814 -0.93 -23.46 -36.24
CA ASN A 814 -2.15 -23.96 -35.59
C ASN A 814 -3.40 -23.27 -36.19
N ALA A 815 -4.09 -23.95 -37.10
CA ALA A 815 -5.27 -23.43 -37.79
C ALA A 815 -6.43 -23.11 -36.82
N GLU A 816 -6.55 -23.88 -35.75
CA GLU A 816 -7.58 -23.70 -34.72
C GLU A 816 -7.36 -22.45 -33.89
N LEU A 817 -6.10 -22.23 -33.45
CA LEU A 817 -5.70 -20.99 -32.75
C LEU A 817 -5.83 -19.76 -33.66
N LYS A 818 -5.52 -19.90 -34.94
CA LYS A 818 -5.68 -18.81 -35.92
C LYS A 818 -7.15 -18.44 -36.08
N ALA A 819 -8.04 -19.43 -36.29
CA ALA A 819 -9.48 -19.20 -36.39
C ALA A 819 -10.04 -18.54 -35.11
N LYS A 820 -9.53 -18.94 -33.95
CA LYS A 820 -9.88 -18.34 -32.68
C LYS A 820 -9.39 -16.89 -32.58
N ALA A 821 -8.16 -16.59 -32.99
CA ALA A 821 -7.63 -15.24 -33.04
C ALA A 821 -8.47 -14.33 -33.92
N ASP A 822 -8.86 -14.82 -35.11
CA ASP A 822 -9.70 -14.08 -36.04
C ASP A 822 -11.10 -13.80 -35.45
N LYS A 823 -11.67 -14.77 -34.74
CA LYS A 823 -12.95 -14.63 -34.03
C LYS A 823 -12.87 -13.63 -32.86
N LEU A 824 -11.77 -13.60 -32.14
CA LEU A 824 -11.57 -12.67 -31.01
C LEU A 824 -11.38 -11.22 -31.49
N GLY A 825 -10.76 -11.01 -32.63
CA GLY A 825 -10.54 -9.69 -33.20
C GLY A 825 -9.91 -8.72 -32.17
N ASN A 826 -10.61 -7.63 -31.85
CA ASN A 826 -10.15 -6.61 -30.90
C ASN A 826 -10.13 -7.07 -29.43
N LYS A 827 -10.75 -8.21 -29.10
CA LYS A 827 -10.71 -8.79 -27.74
C LYS A 827 -9.45 -9.61 -27.52
N GLN A 828 -8.71 -9.95 -28.55
CA GLN A 828 -7.48 -10.70 -28.45
C GLN A 828 -6.44 -9.91 -27.67
N GLY A 829 -5.86 -10.54 -26.63
CA GLY A 829 -4.72 -10.01 -25.89
C GLY A 829 -3.39 -10.26 -26.62
N ASP A 830 -2.32 -9.83 -26.00
CA ASP A 830 -0.96 -9.85 -26.58
C ASP A 830 -0.27 -11.22 -26.49
N TYR A 831 -0.88 -12.20 -25.80
CA TYR A 831 -0.22 -13.48 -25.51
C TYR A 831 -0.99 -14.70 -26.00
N LEU A 832 -0.21 -15.62 -26.59
CA LEU A 832 -0.53 -17.03 -26.74
C LEU A 832 0.15 -17.80 -25.61
N ILE A 833 -0.53 -18.74 -24.98
CA ILE A 833 -0.04 -19.48 -23.84
C ILE A 833 -0.09 -20.96 -24.16
N ASP A 834 1.06 -21.64 -24.01
CA ASP A 834 1.14 -23.10 -24.03
C ASP A 834 1.24 -23.60 -22.59
N VAL A 835 0.44 -24.62 -22.28
CA VAL A 835 0.48 -25.32 -21.00
C VAL A 835 1.13 -26.66 -21.20
N ILE A 836 2.22 -26.91 -20.46
CA ILE A 836 3.04 -28.11 -20.55
C ILE A 836 2.88 -28.89 -19.25
N ASP A 837 2.55 -30.18 -19.38
CA ASP A 837 2.66 -31.12 -18.27
C ASP A 837 4.12 -31.50 -18.09
N SER A 838 4.74 -31.09 -16.97
CA SER A 838 6.16 -31.36 -16.72
C SER A 838 6.45 -32.84 -16.43
N PHE A 839 5.46 -33.64 -15.97
CA PHE A 839 5.65 -35.06 -15.77
C PHE A 839 5.68 -35.84 -17.10
N ALA A 840 4.82 -35.42 -18.03
CA ALA A 840 4.72 -36.04 -19.35
C ALA A 840 5.67 -35.42 -20.39
N GLY A 841 6.21 -34.22 -20.12
CA GLY A 841 7.02 -33.46 -21.05
C GLY A 841 6.26 -32.99 -22.31
N LYS A 842 4.94 -32.83 -22.24
CA LYS A 842 4.06 -32.58 -23.39
C LYS A 842 3.25 -31.31 -23.21
N VAL A 843 3.02 -30.60 -24.33
CA VAL A 843 1.99 -29.54 -24.37
C VAL A 843 0.62 -30.22 -24.28
N ILE A 844 -0.15 -29.85 -23.25
CA ILE A 844 -1.49 -30.39 -22.98
C ILE A 844 -2.62 -29.46 -23.45
N GLY A 845 -2.30 -28.23 -23.80
CA GLY A 845 -3.26 -27.28 -24.37
C GLY A 845 -2.60 -25.95 -24.68
N SER A 846 -3.26 -25.18 -25.53
CA SER A 846 -2.86 -23.82 -25.87
C SER A 846 -4.07 -22.89 -25.88
N LEU A 847 -3.90 -21.66 -25.43
CA LEU A 847 -4.97 -20.68 -25.38
C LEU A 847 -4.49 -19.28 -25.76
N LEU A 848 -5.44 -18.46 -26.18
CA LEU A 848 -5.25 -17.05 -26.46
C LEU A 848 -5.88 -16.21 -25.36
N LEU A 849 -5.13 -15.23 -24.83
CA LEU A 849 -5.69 -14.31 -23.84
C LEU A 849 -6.76 -13.41 -24.49
N GLU A 850 -7.84 -13.17 -23.76
CA GLU A 850 -8.95 -12.30 -24.14
C GLU A 850 -8.92 -10.99 -23.32
N THR A 851 -7.78 -10.30 -23.30
CA THR A 851 -7.59 -9.10 -22.47
C THR A 851 -7.59 -7.78 -23.25
N GLY A 852 -7.68 -7.85 -24.60
CA GLY A 852 -7.44 -6.69 -25.47
C GLY A 852 -5.95 -6.42 -25.68
N LYS A 853 -5.58 -5.81 -26.83
CA LYS A 853 -4.17 -5.56 -27.19
C LYS A 853 -3.56 -4.44 -26.37
N GLY A 854 -2.33 -4.63 -25.93
CA GLY A 854 -1.52 -3.61 -25.26
C GLY A 854 -2.02 -3.18 -23.89
N SER A 855 -2.94 -3.95 -23.30
CA SER A 855 -3.67 -3.48 -22.13
C SER A 855 -3.06 -3.91 -20.81
N PHE A 856 -2.49 -5.14 -20.73
CA PHE A 856 -2.17 -5.72 -19.43
C PHE A 856 -0.97 -6.66 -19.48
N SER A 857 -0.14 -6.59 -18.46
CA SER A 857 0.85 -7.62 -18.19
C SER A 857 0.19 -8.76 -17.43
N VAL A 858 0.43 -9.98 -17.88
CA VAL A 858 -0.03 -11.19 -17.19
C VAL A 858 0.96 -11.51 -16.08
N GLY A 859 0.46 -11.69 -14.88
CA GLY A 859 1.23 -12.13 -13.71
C GLY A 859 1.42 -13.65 -13.68
N ASN A 860 1.49 -14.20 -12.47
CA ASN A 860 1.59 -15.63 -12.27
C ASN A 860 0.30 -16.34 -12.70
N GLY A 861 0.47 -17.53 -13.30
CA GLY A 861 -0.61 -18.42 -13.66
C GLY A 861 -0.53 -19.75 -12.90
N ILE A 862 -1.67 -20.33 -12.64
CA ILE A 862 -1.83 -21.68 -12.08
C ILE A 862 -2.70 -22.50 -13.00
N SER A 863 -2.52 -23.82 -13.01
CA SER A 863 -3.33 -24.72 -13.86
C SER A 863 -3.55 -26.05 -13.16
N GLU A 864 -4.80 -26.45 -13.05
CA GLU A 864 -5.20 -27.71 -12.45
C GLU A 864 -6.39 -28.29 -13.20
N ARG A 865 -6.40 -29.58 -13.49
CA ARG A 865 -7.43 -30.26 -14.27
C ARG A 865 -7.64 -29.59 -15.63
N ASP A 866 -8.86 -29.17 -15.97
CA ASP A 866 -9.19 -28.41 -17.19
C ASP A 866 -9.11 -26.89 -17.02
N TRP A 867 -8.63 -26.41 -15.89
CA TRP A 867 -8.64 -24.98 -15.56
C TRP A 867 -7.25 -24.36 -15.66
N VAL A 868 -7.20 -23.17 -16.23
CA VAL A 868 -6.03 -22.30 -16.27
C VAL A 868 -6.45 -20.93 -15.77
N VAL A 869 -5.76 -20.44 -14.75
CA VAL A 869 -6.10 -19.19 -14.08
C VAL A 869 -4.92 -18.25 -14.10
N PHE A 870 -5.17 -17.00 -14.47
CA PHE A 870 -4.16 -15.93 -14.52
C PHE A 870 -4.62 -14.73 -13.72
N ASN A 871 -3.68 -14.09 -13.03
CA ASN A 871 -3.85 -12.73 -12.55
C ASN A 871 -3.25 -11.75 -13.55
N ASP A 872 -3.92 -10.64 -13.79
CA ASP A 872 -3.39 -9.56 -14.59
C ASP A 872 -3.10 -8.30 -13.74
N SER A 873 -2.45 -7.32 -14.36
CA SER A 873 -2.09 -6.05 -13.71
C SER A 873 -3.29 -5.17 -13.32
N GLN A 874 -4.52 -5.59 -13.61
CA GLN A 874 -5.76 -4.93 -13.22
C GLN A 874 -6.44 -5.60 -12.01
N GLY A 875 -5.78 -6.59 -11.40
CA GLY A 875 -6.39 -7.39 -10.33
C GLY A 875 -7.50 -8.32 -10.81
N ARG A 876 -7.57 -8.60 -12.14
CA ARG A 876 -8.53 -9.57 -12.66
C ARG A 876 -7.96 -10.98 -12.52
N VAL A 877 -8.84 -11.90 -12.17
CA VAL A 877 -8.62 -13.34 -12.17
C VAL A 877 -9.34 -13.92 -13.36
N LEU A 878 -8.59 -14.29 -14.40
CA LEU A 878 -9.10 -14.81 -15.67
C LEU A 878 -9.04 -16.33 -15.64
N VAL A 879 -10.19 -16.99 -15.77
CA VAL A 879 -10.34 -18.45 -15.72
C VAL A 879 -10.67 -19.00 -17.10
N TYR A 880 -9.77 -19.83 -17.61
CA TYR A 880 -9.90 -20.47 -18.91
C TYR A 880 -10.13 -21.98 -18.74
N SER A 881 -10.92 -22.55 -19.65
CA SER A 881 -10.91 -23.99 -19.90
C SER A 881 -9.70 -24.35 -20.77
N LEU A 882 -8.90 -25.32 -20.36
CA LEU A 882 -7.73 -25.77 -21.10
C LEU A 882 -8.11 -26.56 -22.34
N SER A 883 -9.18 -27.38 -22.27
CA SER A 883 -9.61 -28.26 -23.34
C SER A 883 -10.06 -27.51 -24.62
N ASP A 884 -10.74 -26.37 -24.47
CA ASP A 884 -11.20 -25.55 -25.60
C ASP A 884 -10.57 -24.17 -25.67
N GLY A 885 -9.71 -23.82 -24.67
CA GLY A 885 -9.01 -22.55 -24.55
C GLY A 885 -9.96 -21.35 -24.48
N THR A 886 -11.19 -21.49 -23.98
CA THR A 886 -12.16 -20.39 -23.85
C THR A 886 -12.11 -19.78 -22.46
N LEU A 887 -12.30 -18.46 -22.40
CA LEU A 887 -12.47 -17.74 -21.14
C LEU A 887 -13.87 -18.03 -20.57
N ARG A 888 -13.90 -18.64 -19.38
CA ARG A 888 -15.13 -19.03 -18.69
C ARG A 888 -15.59 -17.97 -17.70
N HIS A 889 -14.68 -17.53 -16.83
CA HIS A 889 -15.02 -16.59 -15.75
C HIS A 889 -13.98 -15.49 -15.61
N ARG A 890 -14.44 -14.35 -15.09
CA ARG A 890 -13.62 -13.21 -14.68
C ARG A 890 -14.01 -12.85 -13.27
N PHE A 891 -13.06 -12.95 -12.35
CA PHE A 891 -13.19 -12.46 -10.98
C PHE A 891 -12.21 -11.31 -10.75
N PHE A 892 -12.29 -10.68 -9.58
CA PHE A 892 -11.31 -9.71 -9.13
C PHE A 892 -10.73 -10.18 -7.81
N GLY A 893 -9.42 -10.00 -7.64
CA GLY A 893 -8.72 -10.39 -6.44
C GLY A 893 -7.30 -10.90 -6.69
N THR A 894 -6.74 -11.49 -5.65
CA THR A 894 -5.37 -12.01 -5.63
C THR A 894 -5.32 -13.39 -4.98
N LYS A 895 -4.13 -13.97 -4.84
CA LYS A 895 -3.88 -15.19 -4.06
C LYS A 895 -4.83 -16.35 -4.37
N VAL A 896 -4.82 -16.77 -5.61
CA VAL A 896 -5.70 -17.82 -6.13
C VAL A 896 -5.19 -19.23 -5.85
N ALA A 897 -6.11 -20.16 -5.62
CA ALA A 897 -5.84 -21.62 -5.60
C ALA A 897 -7.01 -22.39 -6.22
N ILE A 898 -6.70 -23.43 -7.02
CA ILE A 898 -7.69 -24.31 -7.66
C ILE A 898 -7.80 -25.60 -6.86
N ASN A 899 -9.03 -26.06 -6.65
CA ASN A 899 -9.27 -27.36 -6.03
C ASN A 899 -8.88 -28.50 -6.99
N PRO A 900 -8.01 -29.45 -6.58
CA PRO A 900 -7.51 -30.51 -7.48
C PRO A 900 -8.58 -31.57 -7.84
N THR A 901 -9.66 -31.68 -7.09
CA THR A 901 -10.69 -32.71 -7.30
C THR A 901 -12.08 -32.15 -7.62
N ALA A 902 -12.35 -30.89 -7.30
CA ALA A 902 -13.60 -30.20 -7.54
C ALA A 902 -13.41 -28.95 -8.40
N ASN A 903 -14.47 -28.52 -9.09
CA ASN A 903 -14.46 -27.28 -9.88
C ASN A 903 -14.66 -26.06 -8.97
N GLN A 904 -13.67 -25.78 -8.11
CA GLN A 904 -13.70 -24.69 -7.15
C GLN A 904 -12.43 -23.87 -7.22
N LEU A 905 -12.57 -22.56 -6.97
CA LEU A 905 -11.50 -21.59 -6.95
C LEU A 905 -11.59 -20.74 -5.68
N VAL A 906 -10.48 -20.61 -4.98
CA VAL A 906 -10.30 -19.64 -3.91
C VAL A 906 -9.68 -18.38 -4.49
N VAL A 907 -10.18 -17.20 -4.06
CA VAL A 907 -9.66 -15.89 -4.43
C VAL A 907 -9.72 -14.98 -3.20
N GLU A 908 -8.64 -14.29 -2.88
CA GLU A 908 -8.69 -13.18 -1.94
C GLU A 908 -9.27 -11.97 -2.66
N THR A 909 -10.50 -11.60 -2.34
CA THR A 909 -11.24 -10.50 -2.99
C THR A 909 -10.92 -9.13 -2.39
N PHE A 910 -10.81 -9.05 -1.06
CA PHE A 910 -10.25 -7.92 -0.33
C PHE A 910 -9.19 -8.45 0.63
N PRO A 911 -8.23 -7.64 1.08
CA PRO A 911 -7.25 -8.07 2.07
C PRO A 911 -7.91 -8.74 3.29
N GLY A 912 -7.65 -10.02 3.49
CA GLY A 912 -8.26 -10.85 4.53
C GLY A 912 -9.67 -11.39 4.22
N ASP A 913 -10.27 -11.05 3.07
CA ASP A 913 -11.55 -11.59 2.62
C ASP A 913 -11.30 -12.63 1.53
N VAL A 914 -11.50 -13.88 1.85
CA VAL A 914 -11.24 -15.01 0.97
C VAL A 914 -12.55 -15.62 0.51
N SER A 915 -12.82 -15.58 -0.79
CA SER A 915 -14.03 -16.11 -1.40
C SER A 915 -13.77 -17.44 -2.09
N LEU A 916 -14.65 -18.42 -1.86
CA LEU A 916 -14.68 -19.69 -2.60
C LEU A 916 -15.74 -19.60 -3.69
N TYR A 917 -15.36 -19.86 -4.94
CA TYR A 917 -16.23 -19.84 -6.11
C TYR A 917 -16.41 -21.22 -6.72
N SER A 918 -17.59 -21.47 -7.33
CA SER A 918 -17.82 -22.59 -8.24
C SER A 918 -17.31 -22.24 -9.63
N LEU A 919 -16.46 -23.04 -10.22
CA LEU A 919 -16.00 -22.88 -11.60
C LEU A 919 -17.00 -23.40 -12.64
N ASP A 920 -18.01 -24.16 -12.21
CA ASP A 920 -19.07 -24.61 -13.11
C ASP A 920 -20.04 -23.47 -13.42
N THR A 921 -20.40 -22.67 -12.40
CA THR A 921 -21.41 -21.59 -12.52
C THR A 921 -20.81 -20.19 -12.46
N GLY A 922 -19.62 -20.02 -11.89
CA GLY A 922 -19.04 -18.71 -11.56
C GLY A 922 -19.59 -18.09 -10.28
N ASP A 923 -20.45 -18.80 -9.56
CA ASP A 923 -21.06 -18.28 -8.34
C ASP A 923 -20.17 -18.40 -7.13
N LYS A 924 -20.28 -17.42 -6.24
CA LYS A 924 -19.66 -17.46 -4.93
C LYS A 924 -20.37 -18.50 -4.06
N ILE A 925 -19.59 -19.41 -3.50
CA ILE A 925 -20.08 -20.45 -2.57
C ILE A 925 -20.12 -19.88 -1.16
N ILE A 926 -19.01 -19.29 -0.69
CA ILE A 926 -18.87 -18.75 0.66
C ILE A 926 -17.72 -17.75 0.75
N ASP A 927 -17.74 -16.93 1.81
CA ASP A 927 -16.63 -16.07 2.23
C ASP A 927 -16.04 -16.55 3.56
N PHE A 928 -14.71 -16.44 3.67
CA PHE A 928 -13.93 -16.60 4.88
C PHE A 928 -13.31 -15.24 5.22
N LEU A 929 -13.49 -14.76 6.45
CA LEU A 929 -12.92 -13.50 6.91
C LEU A 929 -11.79 -13.79 7.89
N LEU A 930 -10.57 -13.37 7.50
CA LEU A 930 -9.36 -13.48 8.31
C LEU A 930 -9.07 -12.15 9.02
N LYS A 931 -8.33 -12.18 10.10
CA LYS A 931 -7.77 -10.96 10.71
C LYS A 931 -6.70 -10.33 9.83
N GLY A 932 -5.70 -11.11 9.44
CA GLY A 932 -4.64 -10.68 8.54
C GLY A 932 -4.98 -10.88 7.06
N THR A 933 -4.15 -10.33 6.18
CA THR A 933 -4.22 -10.55 4.73
C THR A 933 -3.79 -11.98 4.39
N LEU A 934 -4.39 -12.58 3.38
CA LEU A 934 -4.01 -13.92 2.93
C LEU A 934 -2.59 -13.90 2.33
N ALA A 935 -1.67 -14.64 2.91
CA ALA A 935 -0.33 -14.83 2.35
C ALA A 935 -0.33 -15.90 1.25
N PHE A 936 -0.96 -17.04 1.51
CA PHE A 936 -1.21 -18.08 0.51
C PHE A 936 -2.36 -19.00 0.92
N SER A 937 -2.85 -19.79 -0.04
CA SER A 937 -3.88 -20.80 0.17
C SER A 937 -3.53 -22.09 -0.56
N ARG A 938 -3.99 -23.22 -0.03
CA ARG A 938 -3.79 -24.53 -0.63
C ARG A 938 -4.96 -25.46 -0.32
N PHE A 939 -5.42 -26.22 -1.30
CA PHE A 939 -6.31 -27.34 -1.08
C PHE A 939 -5.53 -28.60 -0.71
N SER A 940 -6.15 -29.49 0.07
CA SER A 940 -5.64 -30.87 0.23
C SER A 940 -5.76 -31.64 -1.08
N LEU A 941 -4.95 -32.68 -1.27
CA LEU A 941 -4.97 -33.49 -2.50
C LEU A 941 -6.33 -34.14 -2.78
N ASP A 942 -7.11 -34.44 -1.75
CA ASP A 942 -8.47 -34.98 -1.87
C ASP A 942 -9.54 -33.87 -2.10
N GLY A 943 -9.11 -32.60 -2.13
CA GLY A 943 -9.98 -31.44 -2.35
C GLY A 943 -11.00 -31.13 -1.26
N LYS A 944 -10.99 -31.88 -0.15
CA LYS A 944 -12.00 -31.73 0.92
C LYS A 944 -11.62 -30.72 1.99
N ARG A 945 -10.36 -30.34 2.06
CA ARG A 945 -9.86 -29.39 3.04
C ARG A 945 -9.18 -28.22 2.34
N LEU A 946 -9.30 -27.04 2.93
CA LEU A 946 -8.63 -25.83 2.50
C LEU A 946 -7.73 -25.31 3.61
N PHE A 947 -6.47 -25.06 3.31
CA PHE A 947 -5.53 -24.39 4.16
C PHE A 947 -5.43 -22.92 3.74
N LEU A 948 -5.60 -22.02 4.69
CA LEU A 948 -5.39 -20.59 4.54
C LEU A 948 -4.28 -20.16 5.49
N PHE A 949 -3.40 -19.31 5.02
CA PHE A 949 -2.30 -18.78 5.80
C PHE A 949 -2.24 -17.27 5.65
N SER A 950 -2.32 -16.57 6.77
CA SER A 950 -2.31 -15.10 6.79
C SER A 950 -0.89 -14.54 6.97
N ASP A 951 -0.72 -13.27 6.62
CA ASP A 951 0.55 -12.56 6.73
C ASP A 951 0.99 -12.33 8.18
N ASP A 952 0.07 -12.35 9.14
CA ASP A 952 0.35 -12.36 10.58
C ASP A 952 0.75 -13.75 11.12
N GLN A 953 1.01 -14.70 10.20
CA GLN A 953 1.48 -16.05 10.45
C GLN A 953 0.52 -16.91 11.27
N VAL A 954 -0.75 -16.84 10.91
CA VAL A 954 -1.79 -17.72 11.43
C VAL A 954 -2.21 -18.71 10.34
N GLY A 955 -2.19 -19.98 10.68
CA GLY A 955 -2.70 -21.06 9.83
C GLY A 955 -4.12 -21.42 10.19
N TYR A 956 -4.95 -21.64 9.19
CA TYR A 956 -6.34 -22.08 9.31
C TYR A 956 -6.57 -23.30 8.43
N ALA A 957 -7.13 -24.35 8.99
CA ALA A 957 -7.60 -25.49 8.22
C ALA A 957 -9.12 -25.54 8.22
N ILE A 958 -9.71 -25.59 7.05
CA ILE A 958 -11.15 -25.57 6.81
C ILE A 958 -11.58 -26.92 6.25
N ASP A 959 -12.63 -27.51 6.80
CA ASP A 959 -13.31 -28.69 6.26
C ASP A 959 -14.43 -28.21 5.31
N LEU A 960 -14.18 -28.32 4.01
CA LEU A 960 -15.12 -27.87 2.99
C LEU A 960 -16.40 -28.71 2.94
N THR A 961 -16.39 -29.92 3.48
CA THR A 961 -17.60 -30.77 3.55
C THR A 961 -18.62 -30.25 4.54
N LYS A 962 -18.21 -29.42 5.48
CA LYS A 962 -19.06 -28.76 6.48
C LYS A 962 -19.50 -27.36 6.09
N VAL A 963 -18.97 -26.83 4.99
CA VAL A 963 -19.30 -25.51 4.48
C VAL A 963 -20.66 -25.58 3.76
N LYS A 964 -21.62 -24.74 4.20
CA LYS A 964 -22.89 -24.58 3.50
C LYS A 964 -22.79 -23.38 2.56
N PRO A 965 -23.21 -23.54 1.28
CA PRO A 965 -23.29 -22.40 0.36
C PRO A 965 -24.18 -21.30 0.92
N ILE A 966 -23.84 -20.04 0.60
CA ILE A 966 -24.67 -18.89 0.94
C ILE A 966 -26.00 -19.03 0.17
N GLU A 967 -27.11 -19.05 0.89
CA GLU A 967 -28.43 -18.92 0.28
C GLU A 967 -28.53 -17.50 -0.31
N ARG A 968 -28.41 -17.40 -1.63
CA ARG A 968 -28.69 -16.12 -2.29
C ARG A 968 -30.19 -15.90 -2.34
N PRO A 969 -30.71 -14.71 -1.99
CA PRO A 969 -32.01 -14.33 -2.44
C PRO A 969 -32.00 -14.39 -3.97
N VAL A 970 -32.92 -15.16 -4.53
CA VAL A 970 -33.12 -15.23 -5.99
C VAL A 970 -33.52 -13.83 -6.44
N ILE A 971 -32.56 -13.05 -6.91
CA ILE A 971 -32.85 -11.79 -7.59
C ILE A 971 -33.07 -12.18 -9.06
N PHE A 972 -34.32 -12.21 -9.45
CA PHE A 972 -34.75 -12.44 -10.83
C PHE A 972 -34.29 -11.31 -11.75
#